data_2ff2ca0b19615e3c0e8808210eefa790
#
_entry.id   2ff2ca0b19615e3c0e8808210eefa790
#
_cell.length_a   1.000
_cell.length_b   1.000
_cell.length_c   1.000
_cell.angle_alpha   90.00
_cell.angle_beta   90.00
_cell.angle_gamma   90.00
#
_symmetry.space_group_name_H-M   'P 1'
#
loop_
_entity.id
_entity.type
_entity.pdbx_description
1 polymer ?
#
loop_
_entity_poly.entity_id
_entity_poly.type
_entity_poly.pdbx_seq_one_letter_code
_entity_poly.pdbx_strand_id
1 'polypeptide(L)'
;MSEQLLDGVPLTALSGVGAAIAEKLGRIGIHNVQDLLFHLPMRYEDRTRVTPIADVRPESFATIEGFVQLAEVQFGRRPILSVTLSDGTSKIMLKFFNFNAGMKNSFVVGARVKAFGEVKRGRFMAEIHHPEYQVLRNNQPLTLAETLTPIYSTTEGLKQASLRKMTEQALAVLNNVKVAELLPDQYNPHQYSLKEALLLLHRPPPSISAEVLEKGEHPAQKRLIFEELLAHNLAMQQLRVGAKQQQAQALHYQTDLKARFLASLPFAPTGAQQRVVADIERDLAQASPMMRLVQGDVGSGKTLVAALAALLAIDNGKQVALMAPTEILAEQHANNFANWLRPFGIEVGWLAGKVKGKARTAQLEAIKNGEVQMIIGTHALFQESVVFHDLALVIIDEQHRFGVHQRLTLREKGAKADIYPHQLIMTATPIPRTLAMTVYADLDTSIIDELPPGRTPITTVVVSEDRRGEVVQRVYQACKNEQRQAYWVCTLIDESEVLEAQAAAAIAEDLQRALPDLRIGLVHGRMKPQEKQAIMAEFKAANLDLLVATTVIEVGVDVPNASLMIIENSERLGLAQLHQLRGRVGRGATASHCVLMYKPPLGKISSKRLQVMRDSQDGFYIAEKDLEIRGTGEILGTKQTGMAEFKVADLMRDRKMIPLVQRYAKQIIVENPPLAEALIKRWLGDRAEYTNA
;
A
#
# COMPACT_ATOMS: atom_id res chain seq x y z
N MET A 1 -18.36 41.07 -11.64
CA MET A 1 -17.24 40.17 -12.00
C MET A 1 -17.48 38.89 -11.23
N SER A 2 -17.80 37.81 -11.92
CA SER A 2 -17.98 36.50 -11.29
C SER A 2 -16.69 36.11 -10.57
N GLU A 3 -16.76 35.74 -9.31
CA GLU A 3 -15.64 35.23 -8.55
C GLU A 3 -15.17 33.93 -9.24
N GLN A 4 -14.10 34.02 -10.03
CA GLN A 4 -13.53 32.87 -10.69
C GLN A 4 -12.73 32.09 -9.65
N LEU A 5 -13.15 30.84 -9.36
CA LEU A 5 -12.43 29.95 -8.45
C LEU A 5 -11.15 29.45 -9.12
N LEU A 6 -10.12 29.13 -8.33
CA LEU A 6 -8.81 28.64 -8.84
C LEU A 6 -8.90 27.37 -9.66
N ASP A 7 -9.82 26.48 -9.33
CA ASP A 7 -10.10 25.24 -10.06
C ASP A 7 -10.68 25.48 -11.46
N GLY A 8 -11.37 26.62 -11.65
CA GLY A 8 -11.88 27.05 -12.95
C GLY A 8 -10.86 27.74 -13.86
N VAL A 9 -9.61 27.98 -13.41
CA VAL A 9 -8.57 28.62 -14.22
C VAL A 9 -7.77 27.54 -14.98
N PRO A 10 -7.89 27.48 -16.32
CA PRO A 10 -7.18 26.47 -17.11
C PRO A 10 -5.67 26.75 -17.13
N LEU A 11 -4.84 25.71 -17.27
CA LEU A 11 -3.37 25.86 -17.39
C LEU A 11 -2.95 26.71 -18.59
N THR A 12 -3.74 26.71 -19.65
CA THR A 12 -3.48 27.51 -20.86
C THR A 12 -3.59 29.03 -20.64
N ALA A 13 -4.14 29.47 -19.51
CA ALA A 13 -4.10 30.88 -19.10
C ALA A 13 -2.70 31.34 -18.70
N LEU A 14 -1.78 30.39 -18.41
CA LEU A 14 -0.40 30.67 -18.06
C LEU A 14 0.45 30.85 -19.34
N SER A 15 1.25 31.89 -19.38
CA SER A 15 2.13 32.18 -20.52
C SER A 15 3.13 31.05 -20.76
N GLY A 16 3.17 30.56 -21.99
CA GLY A 16 4.06 29.48 -22.42
C GLY A 16 3.49 28.07 -22.18
N VAL A 17 2.23 27.94 -21.75
CA VAL A 17 1.54 26.66 -21.60
C VAL A 17 0.62 26.42 -22.79
N GLY A 18 1.11 25.71 -23.79
CA GLY A 18 0.30 25.19 -24.89
C GLY A 18 -0.21 23.76 -24.61
N ALA A 19 -1.00 23.23 -25.58
CA ALA A 19 -1.61 21.90 -25.44
C ALA A 19 -0.60 20.78 -25.10
N ALA A 20 0.59 20.79 -25.73
CA ALA A 20 1.63 19.77 -25.47
C ALA A 20 2.21 19.83 -24.03
N ILE A 21 2.30 21.01 -23.43
CA ILE A 21 2.76 21.16 -22.05
C ILE A 21 1.62 20.80 -21.10
N ALA A 22 0.39 21.20 -21.39
CA ALA A 22 -0.80 20.83 -20.60
C ALA A 22 -0.98 19.31 -20.58
N GLU A 23 -0.76 18.60 -21.70
CA GLU A 23 -0.79 17.14 -21.74
C GLU A 23 0.27 16.52 -20.81
N LYS A 24 1.51 17.04 -20.83
CA LYS A 24 2.58 16.56 -19.95
C LYS A 24 2.27 16.79 -18.47
N LEU A 25 1.69 17.95 -18.14
CA LEU A 25 1.22 18.26 -16.80
C LEU A 25 0.09 17.30 -16.37
N GLY A 26 -0.83 16.98 -17.28
CA GLY A 26 -1.90 16.02 -17.05
C GLY A 26 -1.40 14.62 -16.69
N ARG A 27 -0.23 14.20 -17.23
CA ARG A 27 0.40 12.90 -16.87
C ARG A 27 0.83 12.81 -15.41
N ILE A 28 1.03 13.94 -14.74
CA ILE A 28 1.35 14.04 -13.31
C ILE A 28 0.16 14.60 -12.49
N GLY A 29 -1.06 14.51 -13.05
CA GLY A 29 -2.30 14.88 -12.35
C GLY A 29 -2.56 16.37 -12.21
N ILE A 30 -1.89 17.21 -13.01
CA ILE A 30 -2.07 18.67 -12.99
C ILE A 30 -2.92 19.09 -14.18
N HIS A 31 -4.18 19.50 -13.93
CA HIS A 31 -5.16 19.85 -14.98
C HIS A 31 -5.56 21.32 -15.00
N ASN A 32 -5.40 22.04 -13.88
CA ASN A 32 -5.75 23.45 -13.71
C ASN A 32 -4.70 24.16 -12.84
N VAL A 33 -4.89 25.47 -12.64
CA VAL A 33 -3.98 26.30 -11.83
C VAL A 33 -4.00 25.89 -10.36
N GLN A 34 -5.13 25.45 -9.81
CA GLN A 34 -5.20 24.95 -8.44
C GLN A 34 -4.34 23.69 -8.26
N ASP A 35 -4.42 22.73 -9.17
CA ASP A 35 -3.59 21.51 -9.11
C ASP A 35 -2.10 21.85 -9.16
N LEU A 36 -1.70 22.85 -9.98
CA LEU A 36 -0.31 23.30 -10.04
C LEU A 36 0.16 23.92 -8.72
N LEU A 37 -0.70 24.66 -8.01
CA LEU A 37 -0.38 25.22 -6.70
C LEU A 37 -0.38 24.16 -5.59
N PHE A 38 -1.15 23.08 -5.73
CA PHE A 38 -1.13 21.96 -4.79
C PHE A 38 -0.04 20.92 -5.12
N HIS A 39 0.63 21.06 -6.26
CA HIS A 39 1.83 20.30 -6.59
C HIS A 39 3.05 20.91 -5.87
N LEU A 40 3.18 20.56 -4.58
CA LEU A 40 4.21 21.13 -3.72
C LEU A 40 5.62 20.66 -4.11
N PRO A 41 6.65 21.45 -3.80
CA PRO A 41 8.04 21.04 -3.97
C PRO A 41 8.37 19.78 -3.15
N MET A 42 9.07 18.84 -3.78
CA MET A 42 9.61 17.62 -3.15
C MET A 42 10.75 17.95 -2.17
N ARG A 43 11.58 18.93 -2.53
CA ARG A 43 12.74 19.40 -1.79
C ARG A 43 13.08 20.83 -2.18
N TYR A 44 14.01 21.42 -1.42
CA TYR A 44 14.47 22.78 -1.64
C TYR A 44 16.00 22.84 -1.73
N GLU A 45 16.50 23.73 -2.58
CA GLU A 45 17.91 24.00 -2.74
C GLU A 45 18.21 25.43 -2.24
N ASP A 46 19.19 25.55 -1.33
CA ASP A 46 19.64 26.88 -0.88
C ASP A 46 20.57 27.51 -1.91
N ARG A 47 20.01 28.40 -2.72
CA ARG A 47 20.74 29.22 -3.72
C ARG A 47 20.79 30.70 -3.30
N THR A 48 20.47 31.00 -2.05
CA THR A 48 20.35 32.37 -1.53
C THR A 48 21.68 32.94 -1.05
N ARG A 49 22.69 32.12 -0.90
CA ARG A 49 24.03 32.51 -0.41
C ARG A 49 25.12 31.81 -1.22
N VAL A 50 26.29 32.46 -1.26
CA VAL A 50 27.50 31.83 -1.78
C VAL A 50 28.23 31.15 -0.60
N THR A 51 28.61 29.91 -0.82
CA THR A 51 29.39 29.14 0.12
C THR A 51 30.88 29.29 -0.27
N PRO A 52 31.76 29.72 0.64
CA PRO A 52 33.20 29.71 0.39
C PRO A 52 33.69 28.31 0.00
N ILE A 53 34.58 28.20 -0.98
CA ILE A 53 35.04 26.90 -1.50
C ILE A 53 35.71 26.07 -0.40
N ALA A 54 36.34 26.72 0.60
CA ALA A 54 36.90 26.00 1.76
C ALA A 54 35.83 25.33 2.65
N ASP A 55 34.62 25.85 2.68
CA ASP A 55 33.54 25.41 3.58
C ASP A 55 32.58 24.39 2.93
N VAL A 56 32.76 24.07 1.62
CA VAL A 56 31.91 23.11 0.93
C VAL A 56 32.09 21.70 1.49
N ARG A 57 30.99 20.97 1.67
CA ARG A 57 31.01 19.59 2.19
C ARG A 57 30.64 18.61 1.07
N PRO A 58 31.33 17.47 0.97
CA PRO A 58 30.89 16.39 0.07
C PRO A 58 29.44 15.96 0.36
N GLU A 59 28.74 15.56 -0.69
CA GLU A 59 27.33 15.13 -0.67
C GLU A 59 26.34 16.25 -0.27
N SER A 60 26.76 17.53 -0.35
CA SER A 60 25.89 18.69 -0.17
C SER A 60 25.78 19.51 -1.46
N PHE A 61 24.66 20.22 -1.62
CA PHE A 61 24.50 21.20 -2.71
C PHE A 61 25.03 22.57 -2.24
N ALA A 62 25.78 23.23 -3.11
CA ALA A 62 26.32 24.56 -2.81
C ALA A 62 26.29 25.48 -4.02
N THR A 63 25.99 26.77 -3.80
CA THR A 63 26.31 27.84 -4.73
C THR A 63 27.70 28.35 -4.40
N ILE A 64 28.62 28.28 -5.37
CA ILE A 64 29.97 28.78 -5.25
C ILE A 64 30.20 29.88 -6.28
N GLU A 65 31.14 30.74 -5.96
CA GLU A 65 31.66 31.74 -6.87
C GLU A 65 33.20 31.66 -6.87
N GLY A 66 33.80 31.78 -8.03
CA GLY A 66 35.25 31.76 -8.11
C GLY A 66 35.76 32.22 -9.47
N PHE A 67 37.06 32.39 -9.55
CA PHE A 67 37.78 32.76 -10.78
C PHE A 67 38.37 31.50 -11.41
N VAL A 68 38.24 31.38 -12.75
CA VAL A 68 38.83 30.28 -13.50
C VAL A 68 40.35 30.34 -13.39
N GLN A 69 40.95 29.32 -12.83
CA GLN A 69 42.40 29.15 -12.77
C GLN A 69 42.93 28.33 -13.96
N LEU A 70 42.16 27.30 -14.36
CA LEU A 70 42.53 26.38 -15.42
C LEU A 70 41.28 25.85 -16.07
N ALA A 71 41.25 25.74 -17.40
CA ALA A 71 40.20 25.05 -18.13
C ALA A 71 40.86 24.17 -19.22
N GLU A 72 40.74 22.85 -19.06
CA GLU A 72 41.38 21.87 -19.95
C GLU A 72 40.43 20.75 -20.34
N VAL A 73 40.68 20.18 -21.52
CA VAL A 73 39.96 18.98 -21.96
C VAL A 73 40.84 17.77 -21.71
N GLN A 74 40.42 16.91 -20.80
CA GLN A 74 41.06 15.62 -20.55
C GLN A 74 40.57 14.61 -21.54
N PHE A 75 41.49 14.03 -22.33
CA PHE A 75 41.20 13.01 -23.30
C PHE A 75 41.32 11.62 -22.67
N GLY A 76 40.25 10.84 -22.75
CA GLY A 76 40.14 9.46 -22.30
C GLY A 76 39.15 8.71 -23.18
N ARG A 77 38.47 7.66 -22.65
CA ARG A 77 37.36 6.98 -23.36
C ARG A 77 36.28 7.94 -23.83
N ARG A 78 36.03 9.01 -23.06
CA ARG A 78 35.19 10.18 -23.41
C ARG A 78 35.92 11.44 -23.01
N PRO A 79 35.93 12.51 -23.82
CA PRO A 79 36.55 13.77 -23.43
C PRO A 79 35.76 14.41 -22.30
N ILE A 80 36.47 14.98 -21.31
CA ILE A 80 35.88 15.68 -20.16
C ILE A 80 36.47 17.08 -20.11
N LEU A 81 35.60 18.10 -20.09
CA LEU A 81 36.03 19.45 -19.80
C LEU A 81 36.12 19.63 -18.27
N SER A 82 37.31 19.92 -17.78
CA SER A 82 37.62 20.17 -16.39
C SER A 82 37.96 21.63 -16.19
N VAL A 83 37.26 22.33 -15.31
CA VAL A 83 37.44 23.76 -15.02
C VAL A 83 37.76 23.91 -13.54
N THR A 84 38.94 24.40 -13.18
CA THR A 84 39.32 24.66 -11.79
C THR A 84 38.96 26.10 -11.45
N LEU A 85 38.13 26.25 -10.42
CA LEU A 85 37.79 27.57 -9.85
C LEU A 85 38.50 27.79 -8.53
N SER A 86 38.83 29.03 -8.20
CA SER A 86 39.29 29.47 -6.89
C SER A 86 38.62 30.77 -6.49
N ASP A 87 38.23 30.86 -5.22
CA ASP A 87 37.71 32.07 -4.57
C ASP A 87 38.73 32.74 -3.66
N GLY A 88 39.98 32.24 -3.65
CA GLY A 88 41.05 32.68 -2.73
C GLY A 88 41.08 31.88 -1.43
N THR A 89 40.01 31.20 -1.01
CA THR A 89 40.00 30.36 0.19
C THR A 89 40.42 28.92 -0.13
N SER A 90 40.00 28.38 -1.27
CA SER A 90 40.35 27.03 -1.72
C SER A 90 40.15 26.89 -3.24
N LYS A 91 40.22 25.65 -3.75
CA LYS A 91 39.98 25.30 -5.15
C LYS A 91 38.98 24.18 -5.26
N ILE A 92 38.14 24.24 -6.33
CA ILE A 92 37.17 23.22 -6.67
C ILE A 92 37.16 22.97 -8.18
N MET A 93 36.86 21.74 -8.60
CA MET A 93 36.83 21.35 -10.01
C MET A 93 35.42 21.16 -10.50
N LEU A 94 35.05 21.86 -11.60
CA LEU A 94 33.83 21.62 -12.33
C LEU A 94 34.12 20.63 -13.47
N LYS A 95 33.33 19.54 -13.59
CA LYS A 95 33.49 18.52 -14.63
C LYS A 95 32.27 18.45 -15.51
N PHE A 96 32.50 18.53 -16.83
CA PHE A 96 31.46 18.42 -17.85
C PHE A 96 31.79 17.26 -18.80
N PHE A 97 30.98 16.19 -18.75
CA PHE A 97 31.14 15.02 -19.63
C PHE A 97 30.48 15.23 -20.99
N ASN A 98 29.58 16.21 -21.09
CA ASN A 98 28.98 16.68 -22.34
C ASN A 98 29.21 18.19 -22.43
N PHE A 99 29.97 18.64 -23.42
CA PHE A 99 30.30 20.06 -23.63
C PHE A 99 30.47 20.35 -25.12
N ASN A 100 30.32 21.61 -25.51
CA ASN A 100 30.56 22.09 -26.85
C ASN A 100 31.69 23.14 -26.87
N ALA A 101 32.13 23.52 -28.06
CA ALA A 101 33.20 24.51 -28.24
C ALA A 101 32.87 25.87 -27.59
N GLY A 102 31.61 26.33 -27.70
CA GLY A 102 31.16 27.56 -27.05
C GLY A 102 31.29 27.54 -25.53
N MET A 103 30.93 26.43 -24.93
CA MET A 103 31.07 26.22 -23.49
C MET A 103 32.55 26.24 -23.06
N LYS A 104 33.42 25.52 -23.78
CA LYS A 104 34.85 25.55 -23.51
C LYS A 104 35.42 26.98 -23.63
N ASN A 105 35.07 27.70 -24.65
CA ASN A 105 35.55 29.04 -24.92
C ASN A 105 35.01 30.09 -23.93
N SER A 106 33.96 29.80 -23.16
CA SER A 106 33.44 30.70 -22.14
C SER A 106 34.26 30.69 -20.84
N PHE A 107 35.02 29.61 -20.56
CA PHE A 107 35.83 29.46 -19.38
C PHE A 107 37.28 29.96 -19.62
N VAL A 108 37.43 31.25 -19.83
CA VAL A 108 38.72 31.89 -19.98
C VAL A 108 39.38 32.05 -18.61
N VAL A 109 40.70 31.83 -18.49
CA VAL A 109 41.45 32.05 -17.23
C VAL A 109 41.20 33.47 -16.73
N GLY A 110 40.86 33.62 -15.47
CA GLY A 110 40.47 34.88 -14.84
C GLY A 110 38.97 35.21 -14.99
N ALA A 111 38.18 34.45 -15.75
CA ALA A 111 36.75 34.67 -15.81
C ALA A 111 36.08 34.35 -14.47
N ARG A 112 35.17 35.22 -14.04
CA ARG A 112 34.36 35.07 -12.84
C ARG A 112 33.17 34.15 -13.12
N VAL A 113 33.04 33.05 -12.36
CA VAL A 113 32.02 32.03 -12.59
C VAL A 113 31.26 31.81 -11.29
N LYS A 114 29.94 31.87 -11.39
CA LYS A 114 29.00 31.34 -10.39
C LYS A 114 28.60 29.92 -10.81
N ALA A 115 28.70 28.97 -9.91
CA ALA A 115 28.27 27.59 -10.17
C ALA A 115 27.43 27.06 -9.00
N PHE A 116 26.46 26.22 -9.34
CA PHE A 116 25.61 25.51 -8.37
C PHE A 116 25.56 24.02 -8.71
N GLY A 117 25.70 23.18 -7.72
CA GLY A 117 25.59 21.73 -7.89
C GLY A 117 25.97 20.94 -6.65
N GLU A 118 25.84 19.61 -6.76
CA GLU A 118 26.23 18.67 -5.73
C GLU A 118 27.75 18.56 -5.64
N VAL A 119 28.29 18.82 -4.47
CA VAL A 119 29.72 18.71 -4.20
C VAL A 119 30.08 17.24 -3.97
N LYS A 120 31.02 16.73 -4.75
CA LYS A 120 31.52 15.34 -4.66
C LYS A 120 32.94 15.31 -4.17
N ARG A 121 33.31 14.20 -3.55
CA ARG A 121 34.70 13.97 -3.14
C ARG A 121 35.49 13.54 -4.37
N GLY A 122 36.37 14.43 -4.84
CA GLY A 122 37.31 14.12 -5.91
C GLY A 122 38.60 13.51 -5.39
N ARG A 123 39.51 13.12 -6.30
CA ARG A 123 40.79 12.49 -5.96
C ARG A 123 41.74 13.45 -5.28
N PHE A 124 41.72 14.73 -5.69
CA PHE A 124 42.68 15.76 -5.21
C PHE A 124 41.99 16.96 -4.56
N MET A 125 40.78 17.27 -4.98
CA MET A 125 39.97 18.38 -4.48
C MET A 125 38.50 18.06 -4.63
N ALA A 126 37.61 18.86 -4.01
CA ALA A 126 36.16 18.76 -4.22
C ALA A 126 35.81 18.97 -5.70
N GLU A 127 34.79 18.29 -6.17
CA GLU A 127 34.33 18.34 -7.56
C GLU A 127 32.83 18.58 -7.64
N ILE A 128 32.36 19.27 -8.68
CA ILE A 128 30.95 19.37 -9.03
C ILE A 128 30.80 18.86 -10.47
N HIS A 129 29.95 17.86 -10.64
CA HIS A 129 29.68 17.28 -11.96
C HIS A 129 28.46 17.93 -12.58
N HIS A 130 28.59 18.41 -13.83
CA HIS A 130 27.55 19.12 -14.57
C HIS A 130 26.84 20.21 -13.74
N PRO A 131 27.58 21.16 -13.13
CA PRO A 131 26.93 22.24 -12.40
C PRO A 131 26.06 23.10 -13.31
N GLU A 132 25.01 23.68 -12.76
CA GLU A 132 24.43 24.88 -13.36
C GLU A 132 25.43 26.02 -13.17
N TYR A 133 25.80 26.73 -14.23
CA TYR A 133 26.81 27.77 -14.15
C TYR A 133 26.45 29.04 -14.92
N GLN A 134 27.03 30.12 -14.50
CA GLN A 134 26.95 31.44 -15.20
C GLN A 134 28.34 32.08 -15.18
N VAL A 135 28.82 32.42 -16.35
CA VAL A 135 30.02 33.26 -16.49
C VAL A 135 29.60 34.72 -16.37
N LEU A 136 30.13 35.41 -15.36
CA LEU A 136 29.79 36.77 -15.02
C LEU A 136 30.75 37.74 -15.78
N ARG A 137 30.21 38.84 -16.31
CA ARG A 137 31.05 39.90 -16.85
C ARG A 137 31.74 40.68 -15.71
N ASN A 138 32.92 41.22 -15.94
CA ASN A 138 33.55 42.11 -15.00
C ASN A 138 32.58 43.25 -14.63
N ASN A 139 32.33 43.47 -13.34
CA ASN A 139 31.35 44.40 -12.78
C ASN A 139 29.87 43.98 -12.82
N GLN A 140 29.51 42.77 -13.28
CA GLN A 140 28.14 42.32 -13.14
C GLN A 140 27.87 41.96 -11.68
N PRO A 141 26.81 42.51 -11.03
CA PRO A 141 26.44 42.13 -9.68
C PRO A 141 26.05 40.66 -9.63
N LEU A 142 26.40 39.97 -8.58
CA LEU A 142 25.99 38.59 -8.35
C LEU A 142 24.51 38.57 -8.01
N THR A 143 23.72 37.95 -8.85
CA THR A 143 22.29 37.75 -8.58
C THR A 143 22.11 36.41 -7.89
N LEU A 144 21.71 36.43 -6.61
CA LEU A 144 21.32 35.24 -5.84
C LEU A 144 19.81 35.09 -5.82
N ALA A 145 19.34 33.90 -5.48
CA ALA A 145 17.93 33.70 -5.24
C ALA A 145 17.50 34.39 -3.93
N GLU A 146 16.34 35.03 -3.93
CA GLU A 146 15.81 35.70 -2.73
C GLU A 146 15.17 34.69 -1.76
N THR A 147 14.72 33.54 -2.28
CA THR A 147 14.08 32.46 -1.54
C THR A 147 14.74 31.13 -1.85
N LEU A 148 14.50 30.13 -1.02
CA LEU A 148 14.93 28.75 -1.33
C LEU A 148 14.31 28.32 -2.68
N THR A 149 15.12 27.65 -3.50
CA THR A 149 14.71 27.25 -4.83
C THR A 149 13.93 25.93 -4.77
N PRO A 150 12.64 25.90 -5.18
CA PRO A 150 11.84 24.71 -5.13
C PRO A 150 12.20 23.71 -6.25
N ILE A 151 12.21 22.42 -5.91
CA ILE A 151 12.38 21.29 -6.84
C ILE A 151 11.10 20.47 -6.81
N TYR A 152 10.43 20.37 -7.94
CA TYR A 152 9.16 19.69 -8.11
C TYR A 152 9.33 18.27 -8.66
N SER A 153 8.38 17.39 -8.36
CA SER A 153 8.22 16.14 -9.11
C SER A 153 7.89 16.46 -10.56
N THR A 154 8.44 15.71 -11.51
CA THR A 154 8.34 16.03 -12.95
C THR A 154 8.22 14.74 -13.77
N THR A 155 7.89 14.88 -15.05
CA THR A 155 7.81 13.78 -16.02
C THR A 155 8.74 14.05 -17.20
N GLU A 156 8.92 13.06 -18.06
CA GLU A 156 9.79 13.16 -19.23
C GLU A 156 9.41 14.35 -20.12
N GLY A 157 10.40 15.14 -20.46
CA GLY A 157 10.26 16.32 -21.32
C GLY A 157 9.69 17.57 -20.62
N LEU A 158 9.53 17.58 -19.29
CA LEU A 158 9.15 18.75 -18.49
C LEU A 158 10.33 19.16 -17.61
N LYS A 159 10.89 20.37 -17.85
CA LYS A 159 12.08 20.87 -17.13
C LYS A 159 11.71 21.61 -15.85
N GLN A 160 12.54 21.52 -14.81
CA GLN A 160 12.38 22.24 -13.55
C GLN A 160 12.22 23.76 -13.73
N ALA A 161 13.03 24.36 -14.61
CA ALA A 161 12.93 25.79 -14.90
C ALA A 161 11.55 26.19 -15.46
N SER A 162 10.95 25.34 -16.30
CA SER A 162 9.60 25.57 -16.85
C SER A 162 8.53 25.44 -15.74
N LEU A 163 8.63 24.42 -14.88
CA LEU A 163 7.72 24.26 -13.76
C LEU A 163 7.78 25.46 -12.82
N ARG A 164 8.98 25.87 -12.41
CA ARG A 164 9.15 27.06 -11.56
C ARG A 164 8.51 28.31 -12.18
N LYS A 165 8.74 28.55 -13.48
CA LYS A 165 8.15 29.69 -14.18
C LYS A 165 6.62 29.65 -14.22
N MET A 166 6.05 28.47 -14.46
CA MET A 166 4.60 28.29 -14.45
C MET A 166 4.02 28.46 -13.04
N THR A 167 4.66 27.92 -12.02
CA THR A 167 4.26 28.10 -10.62
C THR A 167 4.32 29.57 -10.19
N GLU A 168 5.34 30.32 -10.61
CA GLU A 168 5.40 31.78 -10.35
C GLU A 168 4.22 32.53 -10.95
N GLN A 169 3.82 32.19 -12.16
CA GLN A 169 2.62 32.77 -12.76
C GLN A 169 1.36 32.34 -12.03
N ALA A 170 1.27 31.09 -11.60
CA ALA A 170 0.15 30.59 -10.80
C ALA A 170 0.04 31.32 -9.44
N LEU A 171 1.17 31.61 -8.79
CA LEU A 171 1.22 32.41 -7.57
C LEU A 171 0.78 33.89 -7.83
N ALA A 172 1.09 34.44 -9.00
CA ALA A 172 0.59 35.76 -9.38
C ALA A 172 -0.94 35.73 -9.57
N VAL A 173 -1.49 34.68 -10.19
CA VAL A 173 -2.95 34.46 -10.26
C VAL A 173 -3.55 34.34 -8.86
N LEU A 174 -2.93 33.57 -7.97
CA LEU A 174 -3.35 33.40 -6.57
C LEU A 174 -3.46 34.75 -5.81
N ASN A 175 -2.59 35.72 -6.13
CA ASN A 175 -2.65 37.05 -5.53
C ASN A 175 -3.83 37.90 -6.02
N ASN A 176 -4.29 37.67 -7.24
CA ASN A 176 -5.33 38.45 -7.91
C ASN A 176 -6.74 37.82 -7.83
N VAL A 177 -6.81 36.53 -7.51
CA VAL A 177 -8.06 35.78 -7.37
C VAL A 177 -8.37 35.61 -5.88
N LYS A 178 -9.64 35.81 -5.50
CA LYS A 178 -10.08 35.55 -4.11
C LYS A 178 -10.10 34.04 -3.89
N VAL A 179 -9.13 33.55 -3.14
CA VAL A 179 -9.12 32.15 -2.69
C VAL A 179 -10.00 32.06 -1.46
N ALA A 180 -11.05 31.23 -1.54
CA ALA A 180 -11.91 31.01 -0.41
C ALA A 180 -11.14 30.28 0.71
N GLU A 181 -10.97 30.92 1.87
CA GLU A 181 -10.57 30.20 3.07
C GLU A 181 -11.78 29.39 3.55
N LEU A 182 -11.71 28.07 3.34
CA LEU A 182 -12.81 27.18 3.70
C LEU A 182 -12.73 26.76 5.17
N LEU A 183 -11.52 26.70 5.74
CA LEU A 183 -11.33 26.18 7.08
C LEU A 183 -11.49 27.30 8.11
N PRO A 184 -12.60 27.36 8.86
CA PRO A 184 -12.76 28.33 9.92
C PRO A 184 -11.67 28.21 10.99
N ASP A 185 -11.34 29.29 11.70
CA ASP A 185 -10.28 29.34 12.72
C ASP A 185 -10.41 28.23 13.76
N GLN A 186 -11.63 27.91 14.19
CA GLN A 186 -11.90 26.83 15.15
C GLN A 186 -11.47 25.45 14.67
N TYR A 187 -11.36 25.22 13.35
CA TYR A 187 -10.91 23.97 12.73
C TYR A 187 -9.52 24.10 12.11
N ASN A 188 -8.84 25.23 12.27
CA ASN A 188 -7.49 25.49 11.75
C ASN A 188 -6.43 25.52 12.86
N PRO A 189 -5.91 24.36 13.30
CA PRO A 189 -4.97 24.28 14.41
C PRO A 189 -3.60 24.89 14.10
N HIS A 190 -3.32 25.20 12.84
CA HIS A 190 -1.99 25.65 12.37
C HIS A 190 -1.93 27.16 12.07
N GLN A 191 -3.03 27.87 12.18
CA GLN A 191 -3.13 29.35 12.08
C GLN A 191 -2.61 29.99 10.79
N TYR A 192 -2.38 29.22 9.73
CA TYR A 192 -2.06 29.71 8.39
C TYR A 192 -3.32 29.71 7.54
N SER A 193 -3.56 30.78 6.79
CA SER A 193 -4.54 30.74 5.69
C SER A 193 -4.00 29.86 4.55
N LEU A 194 -4.90 29.34 3.70
CA LEU A 194 -4.51 28.54 2.53
C LEU A 194 -3.54 29.32 1.64
N LYS A 195 -3.85 30.63 1.40
CA LYS A 195 -3.03 31.50 0.57
C LYS A 195 -1.62 31.69 1.13
N GLU A 196 -1.50 31.99 2.41
CA GLU A 196 -0.20 32.16 3.08
C GLU A 196 0.62 30.88 3.04
N ALA A 197 -0.02 29.72 3.30
CA ALA A 197 0.65 28.43 3.24
C ALA A 197 1.21 28.13 1.83
N LEU A 198 0.42 28.33 0.79
CA LEU A 198 0.86 28.11 -0.59
C LEU A 198 1.98 29.07 -0.99
N LEU A 199 1.86 30.37 -0.70
CA LEU A 199 2.90 31.35 -0.99
C LEU A 199 4.22 30.99 -0.32
N LEU A 200 4.18 30.64 0.98
CA LEU A 200 5.36 30.28 1.74
C LEU A 200 6.02 29.03 1.22
N LEU A 201 5.26 27.98 0.90
CA LEU A 201 5.81 26.70 0.49
C LEU A 201 6.42 26.74 -0.92
N HIS A 202 5.92 27.60 -1.80
CA HIS A 202 6.52 27.77 -3.11
C HIS A 202 7.70 28.78 -3.11
N ARG A 203 7.76 29.66 -2.14
CA ARG A 203 8.80 30.72 -1.99
C ARG A 203 9.23 30.85 -0.54
N PRO A 204 9.82 29.79 0.07
CA PRO A 204 10.22 29.86 1.47
C PRO A 204 11.41 30.83 1.63
N PRO A 205 11.38 31.73 2.63
CA PRO A 205 12.50 32.60 2.91
C PRO A 205 13.71 31.79 3.41
N PRO A 206 14.95 32.28 3.22
CA PRO A 206 16.16 31.57 3.63
C PRO A 206 16.30 31.39 5.16
N SER A 207 15.49 32.05 5.94
CA SER A 207 15.41 31.85 7.40
C SER A 207 14.77 30.51 7.80
N ILE A 208 14.03 29.85 6.89
CA ILE A 208 13.43 28.54 7.14
C ILE A 208 14.42 27.47 6.70
N SER A 209 14.69 26.51 7.59
CA SER A 209 15.55 25.36 7.27
C SER A 209 14.89 24.48 6.20
N ALA A 210 15.63 24.15 5.13
CA ALA A 210 15.18 23.19 4.13
C ALA A 210 14.83 21.82 4.75
N GLU A 211 15.56 21.39 5.78
CA GLU A 211 15.32 20.14 6.50
C GLU A 211 13.93 20.10 7.17
N VAL A 212 13.47 21.20 7.77
CA VAL A 212 12.13 21.31 8.37
C VAL A 212 11.04 21.17 7.31
N LEU A 213 11.26 21.76 6.13
CA LEU A 213 10.35 21.65 4.99
C LEU A 213 10.36 20.24 4.40
N GLU A 214 11.52 19.60 4.26
CA GLU A 214 11.64 18.23 3.74
C GLU A 214 10.99 17.19 4.66
N LYS A 215 11.05 17.41 5.97
CA LYS A 215 10.37 16.56 6.95
C LYS A 215 8.85 16.80 7.06
N GLY A 216 8.31 17.84 6.40
CA GLY A 216 6.90 18.19 6.50
C GLY A 216 6.50 18.78 7.86
N GLU A 217 7.46 19.32 8.61
CA GLU A 217 7.25 19.79 9.98
C GLU A 217 6.81 21.26 10.08
N HIS A 218 6.93 22.02 8.99
CA HIS A 218 6.57 23.43 9.00
C HIS A 218 5.05 23.62 9.17
N PRO A 219 4.55 24.55 10.00
CA PRO A 219 3.11 24.77 10.23
C PRO A 219 2.31 25.02 8.96
N ALA A 220 2.86 25.72 7.96
CA ALA A 220 2.21 25.93 6.67
C ALA A 220 2.00 24.60 5.90
N GLN A 221 2.96 23.65 5.95
CA GLN A 221 2.76 22.32 5.38
C GLN A 221 1.70 21.55 6.16
N LYS A 222 1.78 21.56 7.49
CA LYS A 222 0.80 20.90 8.36
C LYS A 222 -0.62 21.43 8.12
N ARG A 223 -0.77 22.72 7.77
CA ARG A 223 -2.05 23.31 7.38
C ARG A 223 -2.65 22.61 6.14
N LEU A 224 -1.85 22.40 5.07
CA LEU A 224 -2.31 21.75 3.85
C LEU A 224 -2.55 20.27 4.06
N ILE A 225 -1.62 19.58 4.73
CA ILE A 225 -1.73 18.17 5.11
C ILE A 225 -3.04 17.92 5.89
N PHE A 226 -3.31 18.79 6.87
CA PHE A 226 -4.51 18.68 7.69
C PHE A 226 -5.80 18.83 6.88
N GLU A 227 -5.85 19.82 5.99
CA GLU A 227 -7.03 20.04 5.13
C GLU A 227 -7.25 18.87 4.16
N GLU A 228 -6.19 18.33 3.56
CA GLU A 228 -6.29 17.17 2.69
C GLU A 228 -6.80 15.93 3.43
N LEU A 229 -6.21 15.61 4.59
CA LEU A 229 -6.65 14.49 5.43
C LEU A 229 -8.10 14.67 5.88
N LEU A 230 -8.50 15.91 6.20
CA LEU A 230 -9.87 16.25 6.59
C LEU A 230 -10.83 16.03 5.44
N ALA A 231 -10.50 16.49 4.22
CA ALA A 231 -11.34 16.31 3.04
C ALA A 231 -11.55 14.83 2.71
N HIS A 232 -10.48 14.03 2.76
CA HIS A 232 -10.59 12.58 2.58
C HIS A 232 -11.46 11.92 3.66
N ASN A 233 -11.27 12.30 4.92
CA ASN A 233 -12.07 11.74 6.01
C ASN A 233 -13.54 12.15 5.91
N LEU A 234 -13.83 13.39 5.52
CA LEU A 234 -15.19 13.88 5.26
C LEU A 234 -15.87 13.08 4.15
N ALA A 235 -15.16 12.83 3.03
CA ALA A 235 -15.70 12.01 1.94
C ALA A 235 -16.08 10.60 2.42
N MET A 236 -15.20 9.94 3.18
CA MET A 236 -15.48 8.63 3.77
C MET A 236 -16.65 8.66 4.77
N GLN A 237 -16.74 9.70 5.59
CA GLN A 237 -17.85 9.87 6.54
C GLN A 237 -19.18 10.12 5.82
N GLN A 238 -19.21 10.87 4.70
CA GLN A 238 -20.42 11.04 3.88
C GLN A 238 -20.91 9.70 3.33
N LEU A 239 -20.00 8.88 2.80
CA LEU A 239 -20.34 7.53 2.34
C LEU A 239 -20.94 6.69 3.47
N ARG A 240 -20.35 6.77 4.66
CA ARG A 240 -20.84 6.06 5.84
C ARG A 240 -22.23 6.53 6.24
N VAL A 241 -22.48 7.84 6.26
CA VAL A 241 -23.81 8.41 6.57
C VAL A 241 -24.83 7.96 5.54
N GLY A 242 -24.50 8.06 4.25
CA GLY A 242 -25.37 7.56 3.17
C GLY A 242 -25.68 6.06 3.30
N ALA A 243 -24.68 5.26 3.62
CA ALA A 243 -24.87 3.82 3.84
C ALA A 243 -25.77 3.52 5.05
N LYS A 244 -25.63 4.29 6.15
CA LYS A 244 -26.47 4.13 7.36
C LYS A 244 -27.91 4.61 7.19
N GLN A 245 -28.19 5.47 6.21
CA GLN A 245 -29.56 5.86 5.88
C GLN A 245 -30.34 4.78 5.11
N GLN A 246 -29.62 3.81 4.54
CA GLN A 246 -30.24 2.64 3.90
C GLN A 246 -30.79 1.70 4.95
N GLN A 247 -31.82 0.95 4.55
CA GLN A 247 -32.45 -0.04 5.43
C GLN A 247 -31.78 -1.41 5.30
N ALA A 248 -31.66 -2.10 6.40
CA ALA A 248 -31.28 -3.51 6.46
C ALA A 248 -32.22 -4.25 7.41
N GLN A 249 -32.24 -5.56 7.28
CA GLN A 249 -33.05 -6.37 8.17
C GLN A 249 -32.31 -6.57 9.49
N ALA A 250 -32.92 -6.15 10.61
CA ALA A 250 -32.39 -6.47 11.94
C ALA A 250 -32.46 -7.98 12.20
N LEU A 251 -31.35 -8.56 12.62
CA LEU A 251 -31.20 -9.99 12.87
C LEU A 251 -30.96 -10.26 14.34
N HIS A 252 -31.75 -11.16 14.91
CA HIS A 252 -31.61 -11.60 16.30
C HIS A 252 -31.72 -13.13 16.35
N TYR A 253 -31.01 -13.80 17.24
CA TYR A 253 -31.19 -15.24 17.42
C TYR A 253 -32.63 -15.58 17.80
N GLN A 254 -33.21 -16.49 17.03
CA GLN A 254 -34.57 -17.00 17.25
C GLN A 254 -34.56 -18.32 18.01
N THR A 255 -33.43 -19.05 17.93
CA THR A 255 -33.27 -20.38 18.53
C THR A 255 -31.98 -20.47 19.34
N ASP A 256 -31.69 -21.64 19.92
CA ASP A 256 -30.45 -21.95 20.63
C ASP A 256 -29.30 -22.38 19.69
N LEU A 257 -29.42 -22.14 18.38
CA LEU A 257 -28.49 -22.60 17.34
C LEU A 257 -27.04 -22.22 17.64
N LYS A 258 -26.78 -21.00 18.11
CA LYS A 258 -25.43 -20.55 18.51
C LYS A 258 -24.86 -21.42 19.62
N ALA A 259 -25.63 -21.68 20.69
CA ALA A 259 -25.16 -22.46 21.84
C ALA A 259 -24.87 -23.92 21.44
N ARG A 260 -25.75 -24.51 20.62
CA ARG A 260 -25.57 -25.86 20.09
C ARG A 260 -24.36 -25.95 19.16
N PHE A 261 -24.13 -24.95 18.31
CA PHE A 261 -22.96 -24.89 17.46
C PHE A 261 -21.67 -24.79 18.27
N LEU A 262 -21.60 -23.89 19.25
CA LEU A 262 -20.43 -23.74 20.11
C LEU A 262 -20.12 -25.02 20.91
N ALA A 263 -21.15 -25.74 21.38
CA ALA A 263 -21.01 -27.01 22.07
C ALA A 263 -20.51 -28.15 21.17
N SER A 264 -20.70 -28.06 19.86
CA SER A 264 -20.25 -29.06 18.88
C SER A 264 -18.77 -28.90 18.48
N LEU A 265 -18.15 -27.75 18.80
CA LEU A 265 -16.77 -27.49 18.45
C LEU A 265 -15.80 -28.19 19.40
N PRO A 266 -14.65 -28.72 18.93
CA PRO A 266 -13.63 -29.33 19.77
C PRO A 266 -12.79 -28.32 20.56
N PHE A 267 -13.10 -27.02 20.47
CA PHE A 267 -12.38 -25.91 21.12
C PHE A 267 -13.35 -24.78 21.48
N ALA A 268 -12.97 -23.96 22.44
CA ALA A 268 -13.71 -22.75 22.79
C ALA A 268 -13.17 -21.52 22.04
N PRO A 269 -14.04 -20.56 21.66
CA PRO A 269 -13.61 -19.28 21.11
C PRO A 269 -12.71 -18.50 22.09
N THR A 270 -11.68 -17.81 21.58
CA THR A 270 -10.84 -16.92 22.40
C THR A 270 -11.62 -15.68 22.86
N GLY A 271 -11.10 -14.97 23.88
CA GLY A 271 -11.69 -13.73 24.35
C GLY A 271 -11.81 -12.68 23.24
N ALA A 272 -10.79 -12.57 22.37
CA ALA A 272 -10.82 -11.66 21.22
C ALA A 272 -11.92 -12.04 20.20
N GLN A 273 -12.06 -13.32 19.89
CA GLN A 273 -13.12 -13.80 18.99
C GLN A 273 -14.52 -13.51 19.57
N GLN A 274 -14.72 -13.73 20.87
CA GLN A 274 -15.98 -13.43 21.54
C GLN A 274 -16.32 -11.92 21.48
N ARG A 275 -15.33 -11.04 21.74
CA ARG A 275 -15.52 -9.59 21.63
C ARG A 275 -15.94 -9.18 20.20
N VAL A 276 -15.25 -9.71 19.19
CA VAL A 276 -15.54 -9.40 17.79
C VAL A 276 -16.92 -9.92 17.37
N VAL A 277 -17.29 -11.12 17.81
CA VAL A 277 -18.64 -11.68 17.54
C VAL A 277 -19.72 -10.80 18.21
N ALA A 278 -19.50 -10.34 19.43
CA ALA A 278 -20.45 -9.45 20.12
C ALA A 278 -20.61 -8.10 19.40
N ASP A 279 -19.52 -7.57 18.82
CA ASP A 279 -19.61 -6.35 18.00
C ASP A 279 -20.44 -6.59 16.74
N ILE A 280 -20.22 -7.72 16.05
CA ILE A 280 -20.96 -8.11 14.84
C ILE A 280 -22.45 -8.32 15.16
N GLU A 281 -22.78 -9.05 16.23
CA GLU A 281 -24.15 -9.30 16.65
C GLU A 281 -24.90 -8.00 16.98
N ARG A 282 -24.21 -7.05 17.64
CA ARG A 282 -24.77 -5.72 17.91
C ARG A 282 -25.10 -4.94 16.64
N ASP A 283 -24.23 -5.02 15.63
CA ASP A 283 -24.46 -4.34 14.36
C ASP A 283 -25.54 -5.03 13.53
N LEU A 284 -25.56 -6.37 13.49
CA LEU A 284 -26.58 -7.13 12.78
C LEU A 284 -27.98 -6.94 13.37
N ALA A 285 -28.07 -6.58 14.64
CA ALA A 285 -29.34 -6.26 15.30
C ALA A 285 -29.90 -4.87 14.94
N GLN A 286 -29.18 -4.06 14.16
CA GLN A 286 -29.63 -2.75 13.72
C GLN A 286 -30.44 -2.84 12.42
N ALA A 287 -31.38 -1.90 12.23
CA ALA A 287 -32.15 -1.76 10.98
C ALA A 287 -31.36 -1.04 9.86
N SER A 288 -30.08 -0.79 10.05
CA SER A 288 -29.15 -0.21 9.06
C SER A 288 -28.07 -1.24 8.68
N PRO A 289 -27.57 -1.24 7.43
CA PRO A 289 -26.57 -2.20 7.01
C PRO A 289 -25.30 -2.13 7.86
N MET A 290 -24.89 -3.26 8.42
CA MET A 290 -23.55 -3.39 8.99
C MET A 290 -22.50 -3.30 7.87
N MET A 291 -21.48 -2.50 8.06
CA MET A 291 -20.27 -2.46 7.25
C MET A 291 -19.06 -2.60 8.15
N ARG A 292 -18.57 -3.84 8.36
CA ARG A 292 -17.52 -4.12 9.34
C ARG A 292 -16.33 -4.85 8.74
N LEU A 293 -15.13 -4.34 9.07
CA LEU A 293 -13.86 -4.97 8.76
C LEU A 293 -13.34 -5.73 9.99
N VAL A 294 -13.17 -7.04 9.86
CA VAL A 294 -12.51 -7.89 10.85
C VAL A 294 -11.07 -8.15 10.43
N GLN A 295 -10.15 -7.67 11.23
CA GLN A 295 -8.72 -7.89 11.06
C GLN A 295 -8.21 -8.90 12.05
N GLY A 296 -7.29 -9.75 11.63
CA GLY A 296 -6.62 -10.70 12.50
C GLY A 296 -5.51 -11.41 11.75
N ASP A 297 -4.48 -11.79 12.47
CA ASP A 297 -3.34 -12.47 11.88
C ASP A 297 -3.72 -13.80 11.21
N VAL A 298 -2.82 -14.35 10.42
CA VAL A 298 -3.00 -15.68 9.80
C VAL A 298 -3.24 -16.73 10.89
N GLY A 299 -4.38 -17.42 10.80
CA GLY A 299 -4.76 -18.42 11.79
C GLY A 299 -5.33 -17.89 13.10
N SER A 300 -5.74 -16.63 13.19
CA SER A 300 -6.46 -16.07 14.35
C SER A 300 -7.91 -16.57 14.49
N GLY A 301 -8.39 -17.39 13.55
CA GLY A 301 -9.73 -17.98 13.59
C GLY A 301 -10.84 -17.10 13.07
N LYS A 302 -10.55 -16.20 12.12
CA LYS A 302 -11.56 -15.37 11.42
C LYS A 302 -12.71 -16.18 10.83
N THR A 303 -12.43 -17.38 10.35
CA THR A 303 -13.45 -18.29 9.79
C THR A 303 -14.52 -18.67 10.81
N LEU A 304 -14.15 -18.85 12.09
CA LEU A 304 -15.11 -19.12 13.17
C LEU A 304 -16.02 -17.89 13.40
N VAL A 305 -15.44 -16.69 13.40
CA VAL A 305 -16.19 -15.44 13.54
C VAL A 305 -17.19 -15.28 12.39
N ALA A 306 -16.75 -15.59 11.15
CA ALA A 306 -17.61 -15.61 9.98
C ALA A 306 -18.75 -16.64 10.08
N ALA A 307 -18.47 -17.82 10.63
CA ALA A 307 -19.48 -18.86 10.84
C ALA A 307 -20.54 -18.43 11.86
N LEU A 308 -20.13 -17.80 12.96
CA LEU A 308 -21.07 -17.28 13.96
C LEU A 308 -21.94 -16.15 13.44
N ALA A 309 -21.36 -15.24 12.61
CA ALA A 309 -22.14 -14.23 11.92
C ALA A 309 -23.15 -14.84 10.91
N ALA A 310 -22.72 -15.85 10.15
CA ALA A 310 -23.57 -16.57 9.22
C ALA A 310 -24.71 -17.29 9.93
N LEU A 311 -24.45 -17.96 11.04
CA LEU A 311 -25.46 -18.65 11.84
C LEU A 311 -26.58 -17.72 12.30
N LEU A 312 -26.26 -16.48 12.68
CA LEU A 312 -27.27 -15.51 13.08
C LEU A 312 -28.22 -15.17 11.92
N ALA A 313 -27.71 -15.00 10.70
CA ALA A 313 -28.55 -14.75 9.54
C ALA A 313 -29.38 -16.00 9.16
N ILE A 314 -28.79 -17.19 9.21
CA ILE A 314 -29.44 -18.46 8.93
C ILE A 314 -30.54 -18.77 9.96
N ASP A 315 -30.33 -18.46 11.22
CA ASP A 315 -31.34 -18.64 12.28
C ASP A 315 -32.60 -17.77 12.07
N ASN A 316 -32.45 -16.69 11.27
CA ASN A 316 -33.56 -15.86 10.80
C ASN A 316 -34.14 -16.33 9.43
N GLY A 317 -33.77 -17.51 8.95
CA GLY A 317 -34.23 -18.06 7.67
C GLY A 317 -33.63 -17.33 6.44
N LYS A 318 -32.52 -16.59 6.61
CA LYS A 318 -31.91 -15.78 5.55
C LYS A 318 -30.74 -16.48 4.90
N GLN A 319 -30.36 -15.98 3.72
CA GLN A 319 -29.20 -16.45 2.99
C GLN A 319 -27.96 -15.64 3.34
N VAL A 320 -26.81 -16.32 3.29
CA VAL A 320 -25.47 -15.76 3.47
C VAL A 320 -24.60 -16.11 2.26
N ALA A 321 -23.93 -15.12 1.70
CA ALA A 321 -22.93 -15.30 0.65
C ALA A 321 -21.53 -15.07 1.19
N LEU A 322 -20.63 -16.08 1.07
CA LEU A 322 -19.23 -15.94 1.40
C LEU A 322 -18.39 -16.00 0.14
N MET A 323 -17.65 -14.94 -0.11
CA MET A 323 -16.75 -14.80 -1.24
C MET A 323 -15.29 -14.96 -0.82
N ALA A 324 -14.57 -15.81 -1.56
CA ALA A 324 -13.13 -15.98 -1.44
C ALA A 324 -12.41 -15.66 -2.77
N PRO A 325 -11.16 -15.18 -2.74
CA PRO A 325 -10.46 -14.70 -3.94
C PRO A 325 -10.06 -15.81 -4.92
N THR A 326 -9.93 -17.04 -4.45
CA THR A 326 -9.50 -18.18 -5.27
C THR A 326 -10.41 -19.39 -5.08
N GLU A 327 -10.49 -20.25 -6.11
CA GLU A 327 -11.28 -21.48 -6.02
C GLU A 327 -10.84 -22.40 -4.88
N ILE A 328 -9.52 -22.46 -4.60
CA ILE A 328 -8.97 -23.31 -3.53
C ILE A 328 -9.43 -22.83 -2.15
N LEU A 329 -9.39 -21.53 -1.91
CA LEU A 329 -9.89 -20.96 -0.64
C LEU A 329 -11.41 -21.12 -0.50
N ALA A 330 -12.14 -20.85 -1.57
CA ALA A 330 -13.58 -21.00 -1.57
C ALA A 330 -13.98 -22.47 -1.30
N GLU A 331 -13.28 -23.45 -1.90
CA GLU A 331 -13.48 -24.87 -1.63
C GLU A 331 -13.15 -25.24 -0.18
N GLN A 332 -12.06 -24.70 0.36
CA GLN A 332 -11.71 -24.91 1.77
C GLN A 332 -12.78 -24.36 2.71
N HIS A 333 -13.28 -23.16 2.44
CA HIS A 333 -14.41 -22.61 3.19
C HIS A 333 -15.66 -23.47 3.06
N ALA A 334 -15.99 -23.92 1.84
CA ALA A 334 -17.16 -24.78 1.62
C ALA A 334 -17.07 -26.07 2.43
N ASN A 335 -15.92 -26.73 2.43
CA ASN A 335 -15.70 -27.94 3.20
C ASN A 335 -15.79 -27.68 4.71
N ASN A 336 -15.16 -26.61 5.20
CA ASN A 336 -15.21 -26.26 6.62
C ASN A 336 -16.64 -25.95 7.08
N PHE A 337 -17.34 -25.10 6.33
CA PHE A 337 -18.73 -24.75 6.65
C PHE A 337 -19.68 -25.95 6.52
N ALA A 338 -19.50 -26.81 5.50
CA ALA A 338 -20.29 -28.03 5.36
C ALA A 338 -20.10 -28.96 6.55
N ASN A 339 -18.85 -29.16 7.01
CA ASN A 339 -18.56 -29.98 8.18
C ASN A 339 -19.18 -29.41 9.46
N TRP A 340 -19.18 -28.08 9.62
CA TRP A 340 -19.72 -27.41 10.79
C TRP A 340 -21.26 -27.32 10.78
N LEU A 341 -21.89 -27.10 9.62
CA LEU A 341 -23.29 -26.73 9.51
C LEU A 341 -24.21 -27.93 9.19
N ARG A 342 -23.68 -28.95 8.51
CA ARG A 342 -24.46 -30.15 8.15
C ARG A 342 -25.08 -30.87 9.36
N PRO A 343 -24.45 -30.99 10.56
CA PRO A 343 -25.08 -31.55 11.74
C PRO A 343 -26.35 -30.83 12.20
N PHE A 344 -26.54 -29.58 11.76
CA PHE A 344 -27.72 -28.76 12.08
C PHE A 344 -28.76 -28.71 10.95
N GLY A 345 -28.56 -29.52 9.90
CA GLY A 345 -29.47 -29.56 8.75
C GLY A 345 -29.34 -28.37 7.80
N ILE A 346 -28.22 -27.61 7.88
CA ILE A 346 -27.97 -26.43 7.06
C ILE A 346 -27.13 -26.84 5.85
N GLU A 347 -27.69 -26.67 4.65
CA GLU A 347 -27.02 -26.97 3.39
C GLU A 347 -26.10 -25.84 2.95
N VAL A 348 -24.91 -26.22 2.43
CA VAL A 348 -23.88 -25.32 1.93
C VAL A 348 -23.78 -25.45 0.40
N GLY A 349 -24.11 -24.38 -0.32
CA GLY A 349 -23.97 -24.30 -1.76
C GLY A 349 -22.58 -23.85 -2.18
N TRP A 350 -22.11 -24.40 -3.29
CA TRP A 350 -20.81 -24.11 -3.85
C TRP A 350 -20.95 -23.56 -5.27
N LEU A 351 -20.46 -22.35 -5.52
CA LEU A 351 -20.41 -21.70 -6.83
C LEU A 351 -18.98 -21.38 -7.24
N ALA A 352 -18.42 -22.19 -8.13
CA ALA A 352 -17.11 -21.96 -8.72
C ALA A 352 -17.21 -22.00 -10.25
N GLY A 353 -16.20 -21.43 -10.93
CA GLY A 353 -16.15 -21.42 -12.39
C GLY A 353 -16.12 -22.78 -13.05
N LYS A 354 -15.73 -23.82 -12.30
CA LYS A 354 -15.68 -25.23 -12.76
C LYS A 354 -17.01 -25.94 -12.83
N VAL A 355 -18.01 -25.51 -12.06
CA VAL A 355 -19.34 -26.12 -12.06
C VAL A 355 -20.09 -25.69 -13.32
N LYS A 356 -20.31 -26.60 -14.26
CA LYS A 356 -20.93 -26.35 -15.57
C LYS A 356 -22.14 -27.26 -15.80
N GLY A 357 -22.97 -26.89 -16.77
CA GLY A 357 -24.09 -27.70 -17.22
C GLY A 357 -25.21 -27.86 -16.17
N LYS A 358 -25.84 -29.04 -16.15
CA LYS A 358 -27.03 -29.34 -15.32
C LYS A 358 -26.77 -29.12 -13.82
N ALA A 359 -25.57 -29.44 -13.34
CA ALA A 359 -25.21 -29.23 -11.92
C ALA A 359 -25.22 -27.76 -11.53
N ARG A 360 -24.71 -26.87 -12.41
CA ARG A 360 -24.74 -25.43 -12.17
C ARG A 360 -26.19 -24.91 -12.17
N THR A 361 -27.02 -25.34 -13.13
CA THR A 361 -28.41 -24.92 -13.21
C THR A 361 -29.17 -25.32 -11.94
N ALA A 362 -29.00 -26.55 -11.47
CA ALA A 362 -29.63 -27.03 -10.25
C ALA A 362 -29.21 -26.22 -9.02
N GLN A 363 -27.92 -25.86 -8.90
CA GLN A 363 -27.45 -25.01 -7.81
C GLN A 363 -28.02 -23.59 -7.87
N LEU A 364 -28.11 -22.99 -9.07
CA LEU A 364 -28.71 -21.67 -9.25
C LEU A 364 -30.20 -21.66 -8.88
N GLU A 365 -30.91 -22.71 -9.23
CA GLU A 365 -32.34 -22.89 -8.85
C GLU A 365 -32.49 -23.06 -7.34
N ALA A 366 -31.69 -23.90 -6.70
CA ALA A 366 -31.70 -24.09 -5.25
C ALA A 366 -31.41 -22.79 -4.48
N ILE A 367 -30.46 -21.97 -4.97
CA ILE A 367 -30.17 -20.64 -4.39
C ILE A 367 -31.38 -19.72 -4.56
N LYS A 368 -31.97 -19.67 -5.76
CA LYS A 368 -33.12 -18.82 -6.08
C LYS A 368 -34.37 -19.21 -5.27
N ASN A 369 -34.55 -20.49 -4.98
CA ASN A 369 -35.66 -20.99 -4.20
C ASN A 369 -35.45 -20.88 -2.68
N GLY A 370 -34.25 -20.53 -2.21
CA GLY A 370 -33.91 -20.44 -0.78
C GLY A 370 -33.65 -21.79 -0.12
N GLU A 371 -33.48 -22.86 -0.91
CA GLU A 371 -33.16 -24.19 -0.41
C GLU A 371 -31.76 -24.29 0.20
N VAL A 372 -30.84 -23.43 -0.28
CA VAL A 372 -29.48 -23.28 0.20
C VAL A 372 -29.34 -21.96 0.94
N GLN A 373 -28.98 -22.03 2.22
CA GLN A 373 -28.87 -20.86 3.09
C GLN A 373 -27.43 -20.29 3.15
N MET A 374 -26.40 -21.13 3.09
CA MET A 374 -24.99 -20.71 3.04
C MET A 374 -24.42 -20.94 1.65
N ILE A 375 -24.05 -19.88 0.94
CA ILE A 375 -23.54 -19.92 -0.43
C ILE A 375 -22.08 -19.46 -0.42
N ILE A 376 -21.16 -20.32 -0.87
CA ILE A 376 -19.74 -20.04 -0.92
C ILE A 376 -19.25 -20.08 -2.36
N GLY A 377 -18.45 -19.09 -2.75
CA GLY A 377 -17.93 -19.05 -4.11
C GLY A 377 -16.82 -18.02 -4.30
N THR A 378 -16.45 -17.87 -5.57
CA THR A 378 -15.50 -16.84 -6.00
C THR A 378 -16.29 -15.68 -6.66
N HIS A 379 -15.62 -14.89 -7.51
CA HIS A 379 -16.29 -13.89 -8.35
C HIS A 379 -17.51 -14.42 -9.15
N ALA A 380 -17.71 -15.73 -9.22
CA ALA A 380 -18.89 -16.33 -9.83
C ALA A 380 -20.20 -15.89 -9.15
N LEU A 381 -20.14 -15.49 -7.87
CA LEU A 381 -21.30 -14.96 -7.11
C LEU A 381 -21.83 -13.62 -7.68
N PHE A 382 -21.00 -12.87 -8.40
CA PHE A 382 -21.37 -11.58 -9.03
C PHE A 382 -22.11 -11.75 -10.36
N GLN A 383 -22.05 -12.93 -10.98
CA GLN A 383 -22.65 -13.13 -12.30
C GLN A 383 -24.16 -12.88 -12.26
N GLU A 384 -24.71 -12.24 -13.28
CA GLU A 384 -26.13 -11.89 -13.37
C GLU A 384 -27.05 -13.10 -13.20
N SER A 385 -26.59 -14.28 -13.60
CA SER A 385 -27.32 -15.54 -13.47
C SER A 385 -27.55 -15.98 -12.02
N VAL A 386 -26.82 -15.44 -11.05
CA VAL A 386 -27.00 -15.77 -9.63
C VAL A 386 -28.07 -14.85 -9.04
N VAL A 387 -29.20 -15.41 -8.66
CA VAL A 387 -30.30 -14.68 -8.01
C VAL A 387 -30.49 -15.27 -6.62
N PHE A 388 -30.37 -14.45 -5.60
CA PHE A 388 -30.60 -14.86 -4.20
C PHE A 388 -32.12 -14.75 -3.87
N HIS A 389 -32.60 -15.66 -3.04
CA HIS A 389 -33.95 -15.62 -2.53
C HIS A 389 -34.13 -14.47 -1.51
N ASP A 390 -33.28 -14.45 -0.49
CA ASP A 390 -33.33 -13.45 0.58
C ASP A 390 -31.93 -13.32 1.24
N LEU A 391 -31.04 -12.59 0.59
CA LEU A 391 -29.66 -12.39 1.03
C LEU A 391 -29.58 -11.32 2.11
N ALA A 392 -29.23 -11.69 3.34
CA ALA A 392 -29.12 -10.77 4.46
C ALA A 392 -27.66 -10.46 4.87
N LEU A 393 -26.71 -11.34 4.57
CA LEU A 393 -25.31 -11.14 4.94
C LEU A 393 -24.36 -11.53 3.80
N VAL A 394 -23.44 -10.64 3.48
CA VAL A 394 -22.31 -10.86 2.57
C VAL A 394 -21.03 -10.88 3.37
N ILE A 395 -20.24 -11.95 3.24
CA ILE A 395 -18.94 -12.13 3.85
C ILE A 395 -17.88 -12.12 2.75
N ILE A 396 -16.87 -11.27 2.87
CA ILE A 396 -15.78 -11.14 1.90
C ILE A 396 -14.46 -11.47 2.59
N ASP A 397 -13.80 -12.54 2.16
CA ASP A 397 -12.49 -12.92 2.68
C ASP A 397 -11.36 -12.39 1.80
N GLU A 398 -10.26 -11.95 2.41
CA GLU A 398 -9.07 -11.40 1.77
C GLU A 398 -9.37 -10.20 0.83
N GLN A 399 -10.01 -9.18 1.39
CA GLN A 399 -10.48 -7.98 0.67
C GLN A 399 -9.44 -7.33 -0.26
N HIS A 400 -8.15 -7.34 0.11
CA HIS A 400 -7.10 -6.67 -0.66
C HIS A 400 -6.94 -7.20 -2.10
N ARG A 401 -7.57 -8.32 -2.43
CA ARG A 401 -7.60 -8.92 -3.78
C ARG A 401 -8.84 -8.54 -4.60
N PHE A 402 -9.75 -7.73 -4.03
CA PHE A 402 -11.00 -7.32 -4.69
C PHE A 402 -11.08 -5.81 -4.87
N GLY A 403 -11.52 -5.36 -6.03
CA GLY A 403 -11.80 -3.95 -6.28
C GLY A 403 -13.07 -3.46 -5.57
N VAL A 404 -13.17 -2.13 -5.37
CA VAL A 404 -14.33 -1.48 -4.73
C VAL A 404 -15.63 -1.80 -5.50
N HIS A 405 -15.60 -1.81 -6.83
CA HIS A 405 -16.75 -2.17 -7.68
C HIS A 405 -17.34 -3.55 -7.38
N GLN A 406 -16.51 -4.54 -7.10
CA GLN A 406 -16.99 -5.89 -6.84
C GLN A 406 -17.77 -6.00 -5.53
N ARG A 407 -17.38 -5.22 -4.52
CA ARG A 407 -18.07 -5.17 -3.23
C ARG A 407 -19.46 -4.55 -3.35
N LEU A 408 -19.56 -3.44 -4.09
CA LEU A 408 -20.83 -2.76 -4.36
C LEU A 408 -21.79 -3.64 -5.15
N THR A 409 -21.31 -4.33 -6.17
CA THR A 409 -22.13 -5.22 -7.00
C THR A 409 -22.82 -6.32 -6.18
N LEU A 410 -22.13 -6.93 -5.19
CA LEU A 410 -22.75 -7.96 -4.35
C LEU A 410 -23.81 -7.37 -3.40
N ARG A 411 -23.55 -6.18 -2.89
CA ARG A 411 -24.48 -5.45 -2.05
C ARG A 411 -25.76 -5.09 -2.82
N GLU A 412 -25.61 -4.55 -4.03
CA GLU A 412 -26.73 -4.19 -4.91
C GLU A 412 -27.55 -5.42 -5.34
N LYS A 413 -26.87 -6.53 -5.66
CA LYS A 413 -27.55 -7.80 -5.97
C LYS A 413 -28.38 -8.37 -4.83
N GLY A 414 -27.96 -8.15 -3.60
CA GLY A 414 -28.71 -8.56 -2.42
C GLY A 414 -29.83 -7.59 -2.06
N ALA A 415 -29.85 -6.39 -2.64
CA ALA A 415 -30.87 -5.40 -2.36
C ALA A 415 -32.23 -5.86 -2.88
N LYS A 416 -33.26 -5.86 -2.01
CA LYS A 416 -34.62 -6.18 -2.32
C LYS A 416 -35.54 -5.17 -1.66
N ALA A 417 -36.31 -4.43 -2.45
CA ALA A 417 -37.22 -3.40 -1.96
C ALA A 417 -36.54 -2.39 -1.02
N ASP A 418 -35.39 -1.86 -1.42
CA ASP A 418 -34.55 -0.91 -0.67
C ASP A 418 -33.97 -1.44 0.65
N ILE A 419 -34.06 -2.75 0.90
CA ILE A 419 -33.38 -3.44 2.02
C ILE A 419 -32.06 -4.02 1.49
N TYR A 420 -30.94 -3.62 2.10
CA TYR A 420 -29.60 -4.03 1.71
C TYR A 420 -29.03 -5.08 2.66
N PRO A 421 -28.23 -6.03 2.16
CA PRO A 421 -27.56 -7.00 3.02
C PRO A 421 -26.47 -6.33 3.88
N HIS A 422 -26.25 -6.88 5.06
CA HIS A 422 -25.08 -6.58 5.89
C HIS A 422 -23.79 -7.04 5.23
N GLN A 423 -22.68 -6.37 5.47
CA GLN A 423 -21.36 -6.72 4.94
C GLN A 423 -20.34 -6.96 6.05
N LEU A 424 -19.73 -8.13 6.04
CA LEU A 424 -18.61 -8.51 6.87
C LEU A 424 -17.38 -8.73 6.00
N ILE A 425 -16.36 -7.93 6.20
CA ILE A 425 -15.13 -7.98 5.41
C ILE A 425 -14.03 -8.52 6.32
N MET A 426 -13.24 -9.47 5.82
CA MET A 426 -12.15 -10.08 6.56
C MET A 426 -10.82 -9.91 5.83
N THR A 427 -9.74 -9.76 6.58
CA THR A 427 -8.39 -9.77 6.03
C THR A 427 -7.42 -10.48 6.98
N ALA A 428 -6.54 -11.32 6.40
CA ALA A 428 -5.45 -11.95 7.12
C ALA A 428 -4.16 -11.13 7.09
N THR A 429 -4.10 -10.08 6.25
CA THR A 429 -3.04 -9.09 6.34
C THR A 429 -3.46 -8.04 7.35
N PRO A 430 -2.78 -7.95 8.50
CA PRO A 430 -3.03 -6.85 9.40
C PRO A 430 -2.79 -5.53 8.69
N ILE A 431 -3.77 -4.64 8.75
CA ILE A 431 -3.67 -3.30 8.20
C ILE A 431 -3.26 -2.40 9.36
N PRO A 432 -2.18 -1.60 9.26
CA PRO A 432 -1.82 -0.66 10.30
C PRO A 432 -3.02 0.19 10.71
N ARG A 433 -3.22 0.38 12.02
CA ARG A 433 -4.39 1.11 12.54
C ARG A 433 -4.59 2.46 11.88
N THR A 434 -3.50 3.18 11.65
CA THR A 434 -3.51 4.49 10.98
C THR A 434 -4.04 4.41 9.56
N LEU A 435 -3.64 3.39 8.82
CA LEU A 435 -4.12 3.16 7.46
C LEU A 435 -5.60 2.72 7.47
N ALA A 436 -5.97 1.83 8.38
CA ALA A 436 -7.35 1.39 8.53
C ALA A 436 -8.31 2.55 8.86
N MET A 437 -7.90 3.44 9.76
CA MET A 437 -8.70 4.60 10.18
C MET A 437 -8.87 5.69 9.10
N THR A 438 -8.05 5.66 8.06
CA THR A 438 -8.08 6.67 6.98
C THR A 438 -8.64 6.08 5.69
N VAL A 439 -8.16 4.88 5.33
CA VAL A 439 -8.46 4.19 4.07
C VAL A 439 -9.80 3.47 4.13
N TYR A 440 -10.17 2.97 5.31
CA TYR A 440 -11.40 2.22 5.56
C TYR A 440 -12.26 2.93 6.61
N ALA A 441 -12.26 4.26 6.59
CA ALA A 441 -13.05 5.06 7.54
C ALA A 441 -14.58 4.90 7.35
N ASP A 442 -14.99 4.34 6.22
CA ASP A 442 -16.36 3.92 5.91
C ASP A 442 -16.77 2.64 6.67
N LEU A 443 -15.80 1.84 7.17
CA LEU A 443 -16.05 0.58 7.86
C LEU A 443 -15.84 0.70 9.37
N ASP A 444 -16.69 0.03 10.14
CA ASP A 444 -16.41 -0.26 11.53
C ASP A 444 -15.35 -1.36 11.63
N THR A 445 -14.36 -1.22 12.50
CA THR A 445 -13.22 -2.15 12.55
C THR A 445 -13.21 -2.90 13.87
N SER A 446 -13.07 -4.23 13.79
CA SER A 446 -12.80 -5.13 14.93
C SER A 446 -11.51 -5.92 14.72
N ILE A 447 -10.75 -6.14 15.78
CA ILE A 447 -9.43 -6.77 15.72
C ILE A 447 -9.45 -8.05 16.57
N ILE A 448 -9.02 -9.17 15.96
CA ILE A 448 -8.71 -10.40 16.68
C ILE A 448 -7.22 -10.36 17.03
N ASP A 449 -6.91 -9.93 18.23
CA ASP A 449 -5.56 -9.71 18.77
C ASP A 449 -5.03 -10.89 19.60
N GLU A 450 -5.73 -12.01 19.56
CA GLU A 450 -5.34 -13.26 20.22
C GLU A 450 -5.25 -14.40 19.20
N LEU A 451 -4.26 -15.28 19.39
CA LEU A 451 -4.16 -16.53 18.64
C LEU A 451 -4.90 -17.64 19.38
N PRO A 452 -5.52 -18.60 18.66
CA PRO A 452 -6.15 -19.77 19.27
C PRO A 452 -5.17 -20.57 20.14
N PRO A 453 -5.64 -21.18 21.24
CA PRO A 453 -4.81 -22.05 22.08
C PRO A 453 -4.21 -23.21 21.28
N GLY A 454 -3.00 -23.63 21.64
CA GLY A 454 -2.26 -24.71 20.97
C GLY A 454 -1.38 -24.27 19.80
N ARG A 455 -1.35 -23.00 19.47
CA ARG A 455 -0.42 -22.48 18.46
C ARG A 455 0.94 -22.19 19.07
N THR A 456 2.00 -22.78 18.51
CA THR A 456 3.37 -22.58 18.98
C THR A 456 4.04 -21.38 18.29
N PRO A 457 4.87 -20.59 18.99
CA PRO A 457 5.66 -19.54 18.37
C PRO A 457 6.57 -20.09 17.25
N ILE A 458 6.71 -19.33 16.17
CA ILE A 458 7.55 -19.72 15.03
C ILE A 458 8.91 -19.04 15.15
N THR A 459 9.96 -19.83 15.35
CA THR A 459 11.33 -19.32 15.38
C THR A 459 11.77 -18.94 13.96
N THR A 460 12.04 -17.66 13.73
CA THR A 460 12.51 -17.18 12.42
C THR A 460 14.02 -16.95 12.46
N VAL A 461 14.76 -17.54 11.48
CA VAL A 461 16.19 -17.35 11.32
C VAL A 461 16.51 -16.82 9.93
N VAL A 462 17.54 -15.99 9.83
CA VAL A 462 18.02 -15.40 8.58
C VAL A 462 19.39 -16.00 8.27
N VAL A 463 19.53 -16.62 7.10
CA VAL A 463 20.72 -17.44 6.72
C VAL A 463 21.21 -17.03 5.34
N SER A 464 22.54 -16.88 5.17
CA SER A 464 23.14 -16.70 3.84
C SER A 464 22.95 -17.93 2.96
N GLU A 465 22.78 -17.74 1.64
CA GLU A 465 22.74 -18.81 0.65
C GLU A 465 24.00 -19.73 0.71
N ASP A 466 25.14 -19.21 1.13
CA ASP A 466 26.38 -19.98 1.32
C ASP A 466 26.19 -21.16 2.30
N ARG A 467 25.22 -21.07 3.21
CA ARG A 467 24.90 -22.11 4.18
C ARG A 467 23.72 -23.00 3.76
N ARG A 468 23.34 -22.98 2.47
CA ARG A 468 22.24 -23.80 1.94
C ARG A 468 22.39 -25.28 2.26
N GLY A 469 23.61 -25.82 2.23
CA GLY A 469 23.89 -27.21 2.58
C GLY A 469 23.47 -27.59 4.01
N GLU A 470 23.69 -26.70 4.98
CA GLU A 470 23.28 -26.93 6.37
C GLU A 470 21.73 -26.93 6.50
N VAL A 471 21.06 -26.05 5.75
CA VAL A 471 19.58 -25.99 5.71
C VAL A 471 19.01 -27.28 5.12
N VAL A 472 19.60 -27.80 4.02
CA VAL A 472 19.19 -29.06 3.39
C VAL A 472 19.35 -30.25 4.38
N GLN A 473 20.46 -30.30 5.10
CA GLN A 473 20.69 -31.34 6.13
C GLN A 473 19.67 -31.25 7.26
N ARG A 474 19.33 -30.04 7.71
CA ARG A 474 18.32 -29.85 8.77
C ARG A 474 16.93 -30.27 8.29
N VAL A 475 16.56 -29.97 7.04
CA VAL A 475 15.30 -30.44 6.43
C VAL A 475 15.28 -31.98 6.38
N TYR A 476 16.38 -32.63 5.99
CA TYR A 476 16.48 -34.08 5.99
C TYR A 476 16.21 -34.66 7.38
N GLN A 477 16.88 -34.14 8.42
CA GLN A 477 16.70 -34.61 9.79
C GLN A 477 15.24 -34.45 10.25
N ALA A 478 14.64 -33.30 9.99
CA ALA A 478 13.28 -33.03 10.39
C ALA A 478 12.26 -33.94 9.66
N CYS A 479 12.42 -34.13 8.36
CA CYS A 479 11.49 -34.94 7.58
C CYS A 479 11.68 -36.44 7.82
N LYS A 480 12.93 -36.92 7.82
CA LYS A 480 13.24 -38.36 7.89
C LYS A 480 13.20 -38.88 9.33
N ASN A 481 13.86 -38.17 10.27
CA ASN A 481 14.05 -38.66 11.62
C ASN A 481 12.93 -38.20 12.58
N GLU A 482 12.43 -36.98 12.39
CA GLU A 482 11.37 -36.40 13.24
C GLU A 482 9.97 -36.56 12.60
N GLN A 483 9.85 -37.14 11.39
CA GLN A 483 8.61 -37.34 10.62
C GLN A 483 7.77 -36.09 10.44
N ARG A 484 8.42 -34.96 10.25
CA ARG A 484 7.80 -33.66 10.04
C ARG A 484 7.71 -33.37 8.53
N GLN A 485 6.88 -32.42 8.18
CA GLN A 485 6.81 -31.94 6.81
C GLN A 485 7.39 -30.53 6.67
N ALA A 486 7.93 -30.22 5.50
CA ALA A 486 8.56 -28.96 5.21
C ALA A 486 8.02 -28.34 3.91
N TYR A 487 7.93 -26.99 3.90
CA TYR A 487 7.77 -26.19 2.71
C TYR A 487 9.11 -25.62 2.28
N TRP A 488 9.36 -25.63 0.97
CA TRP A 488 10.50 -24.97 0.35
C TRP A 488 10.00 -24.01 -0.72
N VAL A 489 10.04 -22.71 -0.43
CA VAL A 489 9.51 -21.67 -1.30
C VAL A 489 10.60 -21.06 -2.15
N CYS A 490 10.41 -21.12 -3.46
CA CYS A 490 11.31 -20.52 -4.44
C CYS A 490 10.77 -19.18 -4.90
N THR A 491 11.60 -18.14 -4.79
CA THR A 491 11.25 -16.79 -5.27
C THR A 491 12.18 -16.41 -6.39
N LEU A 492 11.67 -15.94 -7.52
CA LEU A 492 12.48 -15.63 -8.70
C LEU A 492 12.54 -14.15 -9.06
N ILE A 493 13.41 -13.89 -10.05
CA ILE A 493 13.91 -12.56 -10.44
C ILE A 493 12.99 -11.87 -11.46
N ASP A 494 12.23 -12.64 -12.25
CA ASP A 494 11.48 -12.14 -13.40
C ASP A 494 9.96 -12.21 -13.21
N GLU A 495 9.27 -11.21 -13.76
CA GLU A 495 7.80 -11.11 -13.81
C GLU A 495 7.15 -12.22 -14.69
N SER A 496 7.92 -13.18 -15.19
CA SER A 496 7.45 -14.28 -16.03
C SER A 496 7.14 -15.54 -15.22
N GLU A 497 5.88 -15.89 -15.10
CA GLU A 497 5.40 -17.17 -14.51
C GLU A 497 6.09 -18.41 -15.14
N VAL A 498 6.64 -18.27 -16.36
CA VAL A 498 7.36 -19.34 -17.06
C VAL A 498 8.70 -19.63 -16.40
N LEU A 499 9.46 -18.58 -16.11
CA LEU A 499 10.77 -18.66 -15.48
C LEU A 499 10.64 -19.12 -14.02
N GLU A 500 9.62 -18.64 -13.31
CA GLU A 500 9.32 -19.10 -11.96
C GLU A 500 9.05 -20.60 -11.88
N ALA A 501 8.25 -21.12 -12.81
CA ALA A 501 7.94 -22.54 -12.87
C ALA A 501 9.18 -23.39 -13.18
N GLN A 502 10.02 -22.94 -14.12
CA GLN A 502 11.26 -23.63 -14.51
C GLN A 502 12.27 -23.71 -13.36
N ALA A 503 12.44 -22.62 -12.62
CA ALA A 503 13.40 -22.63 -11.54
C ALA A 503 12.87 -23.38 -10.29
N ALA A 504 11.59 -23.35 -10.01
CA ALA A 504 11.02 -24.22 -8.97
C ALA A 504 11.21 -25.71 -9.33
N ALA A 505 11.05 -26.07 -10.60
CA ALA A 505 11.33 -27.41 -11.08
C ALA A 505 12.82 -27.80 -10.93
N ALA A 506 13.75 -26.92 -11.33
CA ALA A 506 15.18 -27.14 -11.17
C ALA A 506 15.58 -27.32 -9.69
N ILE A 507 15.03 -26.49 -8.79
CA ILE A 507 15.27 -26.61 -7.35
C ILE A 507 14.69 -27.93 -6.81
N ALA A 508 13.51 -28.35 -7.27
CA ALA A 508 12.92 -29.63 -6.88
C ALA A 508 13.81 -30.82 -7.33
N GLU A 509 14.36 -30.78 -8.53
CA GLU A 509 15.30 -31.79 -9.02
C GLU A 509 16.61 -31.80 -8.22
N ASP A 510 17.16 -30.62 -7.88
CA ASP A 510 18.35 -30.53 -7.05
C ASP A 510 18.13 -31.09 -5.64
N LEU A 511 16.99 -30.76 -5.04
CA LEU A 511 16.61 -31.28 -3.73
C LEU A 511 16.34 -32.79 -3.79
N GLN A 512 15.74 -33.31 -4.86
CA GLN A 512 15.53 -34.76 -5.03
C GLN A 512 16.86 -35.50 -5.15
N ARG A 513 17.86 -34.91 -5.81
CA ARG A 513 19.22 -35.50 -5.89
C ARG A 513 19.95 -35.45 -4.54
N ALA A 514 19.78 -34.35 -3.79
CA ALA A 514 20.39 -34.17 -2.48
C ALA A 514 19.70 -34.98 -1.38
N LEU A 515 18.40 -35.26 -1.53
CA LEU A 515 17.53 -35.91 -0.55
C LEU A 515 16.76 -37.09 -1.18
N PRO A 516 17.46 -38.13 -1.66
CA PRO A 516 16.84 -39.22 -2.44
C PRO A 516 15.81 -40.02 -1.65
N ASP A 517 15.91 -40.02 -0.32
CA ASP A 517 15.02 -40.76 0.58
C ASP A 517 13.73 -40.01 0.95
N LEU A 518 13.59 -38.75 0.51
CA LEU A 518 12.39 -37.93 0.78
C LEU A 518 11.46 -37.91 -0.42
N ARG A 519 10.16 -37.93 -0.15
CA ARG A 519 9.09 -37.78 -1.15
C ARG A 519 8.85 -36.31 -1.36
N ILE A 520 9.29 -35.76 -2.49
CA ILE A 520 9.23 -34.35 -2.81
C ILE A 520 8.11 -34.07 -3.80
N GLY A 521 7.21 -33.16 -3.47
CA GLY A 521 6.20 -32.62 -4.37
C GLY A 521 6.57 -31.24 -4.91
N LEU A 522 6.06 -30.87 -6.08
CA LEU A 522 6.25 -29.56 -6.70
C LEU A 522 4.91 -28.91 -7.03
N VAL A 523 4.74 -27.64 -6.64
CA VAL A 523 3.57 -26.85 -6.99
C VAL A 523 3.98 -25.45 -7.47
N HIS A 524 3.50 -25.04 -8.65
CA HIS A 524 3.78 -23.72 -9.20
C HIS A 524 2.57 -23.11 -9.94
N GLY A 525 2.64 -21.80 -10.26
CA GLY A 525 1.54 -21.01 -10.83
C GLY A 525 0.88 -21.64 -12.08
N ARG A 526 1.68 -22.20 -12.99
CA ARG A 526 1.25 -22.71 -14.29
C ARG A 526 0.58 -24.10 -14.26
N MET A 527 0.64 -24.82 -13.14
CA MET A 527 -0.01 -26.12 -13.04
C MET A 527 -1.53 -25.98 -13.10
N LYS A 528 -2.19 -26.98 -13.69
CA LYS A 528 -3.64 -27.04 -13.71
C LYS A 528 -4.18 -27.10 -12.27
N PRO A 529 -5.31 -26.45 -11.97
CA PRO A 529 -5.88 -26.46 -10.63
C PRO A 529 -6.08 -27.86 -10.03
N GLN A 530 -6.47 -28.84 -10.85
CA GLN A 530 -6.65 -30.23 -10.43
C GLN A 530 -5.32 -30.89 -9.98
N GLU A 531 -4.23 -30.64 -10.71
CA GLU A 531 -2.92 -31.15 -10.37
C GLU A 531 -2.42 -30.55 -9.05
N LYS A 532 -2.60 -29.22 -8.88
CA LYS A 532 -2.29 -28.54 -7.61
C LYS A 532 -3.05 -29.15 -6.45
N GLN A 533 -4.36 -29.38 -6.61
CA GLN A 533 -5.19 -30.00 -5.59
C GLN A 533 -4.74 -31.41 -5.22
N ALA A 534 -4.41 -32.24 -6.22
CA ALA A 534 -3.94 -33.58 -5.98
C ALA A 534 -2.66 -33.60 -5.15
N ILE A 535 -1.65 -32.77 -5.54
CA ILE A 535 -0.38 -32.70 -4.82
C ILE A 535 -0.57 -32.15 -3.40
N MET A 536 -1.42 -31.13 -3.23
CA MET A 536 -1.73 -30.60 -1.91
C MET A 536 -2.48 -31.60 -1.02
N ALA A 537 -3.35 -32.42 -1.59
CA ALA A 537 -4.01 -33.51 -0.86
C ALA A 537 -3.01 -34.57 -0.40
N GLU A 538 -2.08 -34.99 -1.27
CA GLU A 538 -1.00 -35.92 -0.93
C GLU A 538 -0.08 -35.35 0.16
N PHE A 539 0.24 -34.06 0.10
CA PHE A 539 1.03 -33.40 1.13
C PHE A 539 0.27 -33.32 2.46
N LYS A 540 -1.02 -33.01 2.43
CA LYS A 540 -1.88 -32.99 3.63
C LYS A 540 -2.04 -34.38 4.24
N ALA A 541 -2.09 -35.43 3.41
CA ALA A 541 -2.17 -36.82 3.85
C ALA A 541 -0.83 -37.40 4.36
N ALA A 542 0.22 -36.57 4.43
CA ALA A 542 1.58 -36.95 4.79
C ALA A 542 2.23 -38.00 3.84
N ASN A 543 1.72 -38.09 2.60
CA ASN A 543 2.34 -38.92 1.55
C ASN A 543 3.54 -38.22 0.88
N LEU A 544 3.73 -36.91 1.13
CA LEU A 544 4.90 -36.13 0.74
C LEU A 544 5.56 -35.55 1.99
N ASP A 545 6.89 -35.53 2.02
CA ASP A 545 7.70 -35.05 3.13
C ASP A 545 8.12 -33.61 2.95
N LEU A 546 8.38 -33.21 1.70
CA LEU A 546 8.81 -31.86 1.31
C LEU A 546 7.97 -31.36 0.15
N LEU A 547 7.45 -30.14 0.25
CA LEU A 547 6.75 -29.47 -0.83
C LEU A 547 7.55 -28.27 -1.33
N VAL A 548 8.06 -28.39 -2.55
CA VAL A 548 8.68 -27.27 -3.27
C VAL A 548 7.60 -26.46 -3.96
N ALA A 549 7.60 -25.16 -3.77
CA ALA A 549 6.56 -24.32 -4.34
C ALA A 549 7.08 -22.92 -4.70
N THR A 550 6.39 -22.25 -5.62
CA THR A 550 6.49 -20.79 -5.80
C THR A 550 5.62 -20.08 -4.78
N THR A 551 5.53 -18.74 -4.83
CA THR A 551 4.70 -17.92 -3.94
C THR A 551 3.20 -18.27 -3.96
N VAL A 552 2.76 -19.11 -4.88
CA VAL A 552 1.35 -19.59 -5.00
C VAL A 552 0.80 -20.23 -3.71
N ILE A 553 1.66 -20.72 -2.81
CA ILE A 553 1.23 -21.25 -1.50
C ILE A 553 0.88 -20.17 -0.46
N GLU A 554 1.01 -18.89 -0.78
CA GLU A 554 0.46 -17.81 0.06
C GLU A 554 -1.03 -18.02 0.34
N VAL A 555 -1.72 -18.65 -0.61
CA VAL A 555 -3.16 -18.91 -0.56
C VAL A 555 -3.40 -20.41 -0.39
N GLY A 556 -3.83 -20.86 0.80
CA GLY A 556 -4.36 -22.14 0.77
C GLY A 556 -4.38 -23.09 1.95
N VAL A 557 -3.89 -24.28 1.76
CA VAL A 557 -4.22 -25.48 2.54
C VAL A 557 -3.53 -25.49 3.89
N ASP A 558 -4.30 -25.86 4.92
CA ASP A 558 -3.81 -26.06 6.27
C ASP A 558 -3.19 -27.44 6.42
N VAL A 559 -1.90 -27.51 6.76
CA VAL A 559 -1.14 -28.76 6.97
C VAL A 559 -0.52 -28.74 8.37
N PRO A 560 -1.19 -29.30 9.40
CA PRO A 560 -0.74 -29.22 10.78
C PRO A 560 0.66 -29.82 11.05
N ASN A 561 1.06 -30.84 10.29
CA ASN A 561 2.37 -31.51 10.41
C ASN A 561 3.52 -30.72 9.75
N ALA A 562 3.22 -29.71 8.93
CA ALA A 562 4.24 -28.85 8.33
C ALA A 562 4.76 -27.85 9.37
N SER A 563 6.01 -28.06 9.79
CA SER A 563 6.64 -27.29 10.85
C SER A 563 7.92 -26.55 10.42
N LEU A 564 8.33 -26.74 9.17
CA LEU A 564 9.46 -26.04 8.58
C LEU A 564 9.03 -25.27 7.34
N MET A 565 9.41 -23.99 7.29
CA MET A 565 9.24 -23.12 6.13
C MET A 565 10.61 -22.60 5.71
N ILE A 566 11.06 -22.93 4.53
CA ILE A 566 12.29 -22.41 3.93
C ILE A 566 11.90 -21.47 2.80
N ILE A 567 12.43 -20.26 2.78
CA ILE A 567 12.17 -19.26 1.74
C ILE A 567 13.50 -18.83 1.14
N GLU A 568 13.76 -19.22 -0.12
CA GLU A 568 14.95 -18.79 -0.88
C GLU A 568 14.76 -17.37 -1.41
N ASN A 569 15.87 -16.62 -1.53
CA ASN A 569 15.92 -15.23 -1.99
C ASN A 569 14.88 -14.34 -1.26
N SER A 570 14.76 -14.52 0.04
CA SER A 570 13.74 -13.87 0.87
C SER A 570 13.85 -12.33 0.87
N GLU A 571 15.03 -11.78 0.54
CA GLU A 571 15.26 -10.34 0.39
C GLU A 571 14.42 -9.68 -0.70
N ARG A 572 13.83 -10.47 -1.59
CA ARG A 572 13.01 -10.00 -2.72
C ARG A 572 11.54 -9.85 -2.38
N LEU A 573 11.08 -10.57 -1.36
CA LEU A 573 9.69 -10.51 -0.93
C LEU A 573 9.41 -9.32 -0.02
N GLY A 574 8.17 -8.83 -0.09
CA GLY A 574 7.65 -7.87 0.86
C GLY A 574 7.41 -8.49 2.24
N LEU A 575 7.40 -7.66 3.29
CA LEU A 575 7.16 -8.12 4.66
C LEU A 575 5.81 -8.84 4.80
N ALA A 576 4.76 -8.34 4.17
CA ALA A 576 3.44 -8.96 4.19
C ALA A 576 3.47 -10.38 3.60
N GLN A 577 4.16 -10.59 2.47
CA GLN A 577 4.30 -11.91 1.83
C GLN A 577 5.10 -12.88 2.71
N LEU A 578 6.24 -12.42 3.25
CA LEU A 578 7.04 -13.23 4.16
C LEU A 578 6.24 -13.63 5.41
N HIS A 579 5.43 -12.72 5.95
CA HIS A 579 4.58 -12.99 7.10
C HIS A 579 3.47 -14.00 6.78
N GLN A 580 2.81 -13.88 5.64
CA GLN A 580 1.80 -14.83 5.16
C GLN A 580 2.39 -16.24 4.96
N LEU A 581 3.56 -16.35 4.32
CA LEU A 581 4.26 -17.62 4.13
C LEU A 581 4.66 -18.24 5.48
N ARG A 582 5.26 -17.44 6.39
CA ARG A 582 5.59 -17.89 7.73
C ARG A 582 4.36 -18.44 8.47
N GLY A 583 3.21 -17.81 8.33
CA GLY A 583 1.95 -18.22 8.94
C GLY A 583 1.40 -19.58 8.44
N ARG A 584 2.00 -20.20 7.41
CA ARG A 584 1.64 -21.53 6.92
C ARG A 584 2.16 -22.65 7.79
N VAL A 585 3.13 -22.40 8.64
CA VAL A 585 3.60 -23.34 9.68
C VAL A 585 3.17 -22.88 11.07
N GLY A 586 3.44 -23.67 12.11
CA GLY A 586 3.03 -23.34 13.48
C GLY A 586 1.57 -23.66 13.79
N ARG A 587 0.95 -24.56 13.03
CA ARG A 587 -0.46 -24.96 13.21
C ARG A 587 -0.65 -26.27 13.97
N GLY A 588 0.45 -26.94 14.31
CA GLY A 588 0.50 -28.15 15.13
C GLY A 588 1.16 -27.88 16.47
N ALA A 589 1.21 -28.93 17.31
CA ALA A 589 1.85 -28.89 18.63
C ALA A 589 3.38 -28.85 18.58
N THR A 590 3.98 -29.12 17.41
CA THR A 590 5.43 -29.20 17.24
C THR A 590 6.04 -27.83 17.02
N ALA A 591 7.19 -27.55 17.67
CA ALA A 591 7.94 -26.31 17.45
C ALA A 591 8.24 -26.07 15.97
N SER A 592 7.90 -24.89 15.46
CA SER A 592 8.01 -24.56 14.05
C SER A 592 9.10 -23.54 13.77
N HIS A 593 9.72 -23.65 12.60
CA HIS A 593 10.82 -22.80 12.19
C HIS A 593 10.59 -22.23 10.78
N CYS A 594 10.94 -20.95 10.62
CA CYS A 594 10.99 -20.28 9.33
C CYS A 594 12.42 -19.84 9.02
N VAL A 595 12.98 -20.35 7.93
CA VAL A 595 14.33 -20.05 7.46
C VAL A 595 14.24 -19.10 6.27
N LEU A 596 14.72 -17.86 6.46
CA LEU A 596 14.80 -16.84 5.43
C LEU A 596 16.22 -16.87 4.84
N MET A 597 16.36 -17.46 3.66
CA MET A 597 17.64 -17.51 2.96
C MET A 597 17.78 -16.29 2.05
N TYR A 598 18.96 -15.68 2.07
CA TYR A 598 19.24 -14.50 1.26
C TYR A 598 20.55 -14.61 0.50
N LYS A 599 20.64 -13.90 -0.63
CA LYS A 599 21.84 -13.79 -1.46
C LYS A 599 22.67 -12.55 -1.06
N PRO A 600 23.95 -12.71 -0.65
CA PRO A 600 24.81 -11.56 -0.37
C PRO A 600 25.22 -10.80 -1.66
N PRO A 601 25.51 -9.46 -1.58
CA PRO A 601 25.35 -8.61 -0.41
C PRO A 601 23.90 -8.12 -0.23
N LEU A 602 23.46 -7.99 1.03
CA LEU A 602 22.14 -7.41 1.33
C LEU A 602 22.17 -5.88 1.23
N GLY A 603 21.19 -5.32 0.51
CA GLY A 603 20.90 -3.89 0.56
C GLY A 603 20.33 -3.47 1.93
N LYS A 604 20.49 -2.20 2.29
CA LYS A 604 20.01 -1.65 3.59
C LYS A 604 18.53 -1.92 3.86
N ILE A 605 17.68 -1.77 2.85
CA ILE A 605 16.22 -1.98 2.95
C ILE A 605 15.90 -3.47 3.18
N SER A 606 16.50 -4.35 2.40
CA SER A 606 16.29 -5.81 2.53
C SER A 606 16.79 -6.32 3.88
N SER A 607 17.95 -5.85 4.34
CA SER A 607 18.49 -6.18 5.67
C SER A 607 17.50 -5.78 6.77
N LYS A 608 16.93 -4.58 6.71
CA LYS A 608 15.95 -4.08 7.68
C LYS A 608 14.65 -4.93 7.66
N ARG A 609 14.16 -5.32 6.47
CA ARG A 609 12.99 -6.21 6.33
C ARG A 609 13.22 -7.58 6.98
N LEU A 610 14.33 -8.24 6.67
CA LEU A 610 14.63 -9.56 7.23
C LEU A 610 14.84 -9.49 8.75
N GLN A 611 15.41 -8.40 9.26
CA GLN A 611 15.53 -8.16 10.69
C GLN A 611 14.16 -8.06 11.38
N VAL A 612 13.22 -7.30 10.83
CA VAL A 612 11.85 -7.18 11.35
C VAL A 612 11.19 -8.55 11.45
N MET A 613 11.31 -9.39 10.39
CA MET A 613 10.75 -10.75 10.38
C MET A 613 11.37 -11.67 11.43
N ARG A 614 12.66 -11.53 11.70
CA ARG A 614 13.37 -12.29 12.75
C ARG A 614 12.94 -11.89 14.14
N ASP A 615 12.81 -10.57 14.36
CA ASP A 615 12.66 -9.99 15.70
C ASP A 615 11.20 -9.95 16.19
N SER A 616 10.21 -10.10 15.28
CA SER A 616 8.78 -10.05 15.63
C SER A 616 7.95 -11.14 14.96
N GLN A 617 6.91 -11.58 15.68
CA GLN A 617 5.85 -12.46 15.17
C GLN A 617 4.51 -11.74 15.07
N ASP A 618 4.40 -10.53 15.62
CA ASP A 618 3.19 -9.72 15.60
C ASP A 618 2.95 -9.16 14.18
N GLY A 619 1.88 -9.64 13.54
CA GLY A 619 1.51 -9.23 12.19
C GLY A 619 1.19 -7.74 12.07
N PHE A 620 0.62 -7.10 13.11
CA PHE A 620 0.35 -5.66 13.10
C PHE A 620 1.64 -4.84 13.15
N TYR A 621 2.59 -5.24 14.00
CA TYR A 621 3.91 -4.61 14.05
C TYR A 621 4.65 -4.76 12.71
N ILE A 622 4.61 -5.97 12.11
CA ILE A 622 5.24 -6.24 10.81
C ILE A 622 4.61 -5.38 9.72
N ALA A 623 3.28 -5.25 9.70
CA ALA A 623 2.58 -4.41 8.73
C ALA A 623 2.92 -2.91 8.91
N GLU A 624 3.05 -2.43 10.17
CA GLU A 624 3.49 -1.06 10.44
C GLU A 624 4.92 -0.83 9.93
N LYS A 625 5.82 -1.79 10.13
CA LYS A 625 7.21 -1.72 9.63
C LYS A 625 7.29 -1.84 8.09
N ASP A 626 6.43 -2.63 7.46
CA ASP A 626 6.35 -2.70 6.00
C ASP A 626 5.97 -1.34 5.41
N LEU A 627 4.99 -0.68 6.01
CA LEU A 627 4.56 0.66 5.64
C LEU A 627 5.67 1.71 5.85
N GLU A 628 6.42 1.63 6.96
CA GLU A 628 7.58 2.52 7.22
C GLU A 628 8.72 2.32 6.20
N ILE A 629 8.97 1.09 5.78
CA ILE A 629 10.08 0.76 4.88
C ILE A 629 9.78 1.08 3.43
N ARG A 630 8.56 0.82 2.97
CA ARG A 630 8.14 1.07 1.58
C ARG A 630 7.76 2.52 1.32
N GLY A 631 7.30 3.23 2.36
CA GLY A 631 6.60 4.51 2.19
C GLY A 631 5.15 4.31 1.70
N THR A 632 4.33 5.33 1.88
CA THR A 632 2.89 5.28 1.54
C THR A 632 2.62 5.16 0.05
N GLY A 633 3.51 5.68 -0.81
CA GLY A 633 3.32 5.69 -2.27
C GLY A 633 3.32 4.31 -2.94
N GLU A 634 4.10 3.35 -2.44
CA GLU A 634 4.14 1.99 -3.00
C GLU A 634 2.99 1.09 -2.51
N ILE A 635 2.51 1.29 -1.28
CA ILE A 635 1.46 0.44 -0.68
C ILE A 635 0.07 0.82 -1.19
N LEU A 636 -0.15 2.12 -1.40
CA LEU A 636 -1.38 2.63 -2.01
C LEU A 636 -1.41 2.43 -3.53
N GLY A 637 -0.45 1.66 -4.07
CA GLY A 637 -0.24 1.39 -5.49
C GLY A 637 -1.48 1.65 -6.34
N THR A 638 -1.40 2.67 -7.14
CA THR A 638 -2.42 3.45 -7.83
C THR A 638 -3.47 2.67 -8.65
N LYS A 639 -3.39 1.34 -8.70
CA LYS A 639 -4.30 0.51 -9.49
C LYS A 639 -5.13 -0.51 -8.71
N GLN A 640 -4.81 -0.78 -7.43
CA GLN A 640 -5.48 -1.86 -6.69
C GLN A 640 -6.50 -1.41 -5.63
N THR A 641 -6.39 -0.17 -5.11
CA THR A 641 -7.23 0.26 -3.99
C THR A 641 -8.39 1.19 -4.37
N GLY A 642 -8.43 1.71 -5.60
CA GLY A 642 -9.48 2.67 -6.01
C GLY A 642 -9.46 3.99 -5.22
N MET A 643 -8.43 4.24 -4.42
CA MET A 643 -8.33 5.43 -3.57
C MET A 643 -7.60 6.56 -4.28
N ALA A 644 -8.05 7.78 -4.02
CA ALA A 644 -7.36 8.97 -4.46
C ALA A 644 -5.98 9.08 -3.79
N GLU A 645 -4.96 9.26 -4.61
CA GLU A 645 -3.59 9.49 -4.17
C GLU A 645 -3.51 10.82 -3.41
N PHE A 646 -2.87 10.83 -2.24
CA PHE A 646 -2.64 12.08 -1.50
C PHE A 646 -1.67 12.97 -2.27
N LYS A 647 -1.97 14.26 -2.33
CA LYS A 647 -1.13 15.26 -3.01
C LYS A 647 0.00 15.78 -2.10
N VAL A 648 -0.28 15.89 -0.80
CA VAL A 648 0.59 16.55 0.19
C VAL A 648 0.82 15.69 1.42
N ALA A 649 -0.22 15.00 1.89
CA ALA A 649 -0.18 14.20 3.11
C ALA A 649 0.57 12.90 2.92
N ASP A 650 1.29 12.49 3.97
CA ASP A 650 1.89 11.17 4.12
C ASP A 650 1.33 10.53 5.39
N LEU A 651 0.58 9.44 5.24
CA LEU A 651 -0.14 8.83 6.36
C LEU A 651 0.76 8.37 7.50
N MET A 652 2.02 8.01 7.21
CA MET A 652 2.97 7.58 8.24
C MET A 652 3.57 8.76 8.97
N ARG A 653 4.05 9.73 8.22
CA ARG A 653 4.60 10.96 8.78
C ARG A 653 3.55 11.71 9.60
N ASP A 654 2.34 11.78 9.06
CA ASP A 654 1.28 12.67 9.56
C ASP A 654 0.26 11.97 10.49
N ARG A 655 0.53 10.70 10.86
CA ARG A 655 -0.35 9.85 11.68
C ARG A 655 -0.87 10.51 12.97
N LYS A 656 -0.07 11.38 13.57
CA LYS A 656 -0.45 12.10 14.80
C LYS A 656 -1.62 13.06 14.61
N MET A 657 -1.91 13.48 13.37
CA MET A 657 -3.02 14.36 13.04
C MET A 657 -4.35 13.61 12.91
N ILE A 658 -4.33 12.31 12.61
CA ILE A 658 -5.53 11.53 12.27
C ILE A 658 -6.62 11.60 13.37
N PRO A 659 -6.33 11.47 14.67
CA PRO A 659 -7.37 11.57 15.69
C PRO A 659 -8.08 12.95 15.72
N LEU A 660 -7.33 14.03 15.47
CA LEU A 660 -7.88 15.37 15.39
C LEU A 660 -8.73 15.55 14.13
N VAL A 661 -8.24 15.07 12.99
CA VAL A 661 -8.97 15.06 11.71
C VAL A 661 -10.32 14.35 11.85
N GLN A 662 -10.33 13.16 12.45
CA GLN A 662 -11.56 12.39 12.64
C GLN A 662 -12.57 13.10 13.56
N ARG A 663 -12.09 13.74 14.63
CA ARG A 663 -12.94 14.52 15.52
C ARG A 663 -13.60 15.67 14.78
N TYR A 664 -12.84 16.44 14.02
CA TYR A 664 -13.37 17.57 13.26
C TYR A 664 -14.24 17.13 12.08
N ALA A 665 -13.90 16.05 11.39
CA ALA A 665 -14.75 15.52 10.34
C ALA A 665 -16.14 15.13 10.86
N LYS A 666 -16.23 14.48 12.02
CA LYS A 666 -17.51 14.14 12.67
C LYS A 666 -18.33 15.37 13.04
N GLN A 667 -17.68 16.43 13.51
CA GLN A 667 -18.35 17.69 13.84
C GLN A 667 -18.85 18.39 12.59
N ILE A 668 -17.98 18.59 11.60
CA ILE A 668 -18.30 19.33 10.38
C ILE A 668 -19.44 18.68 9.59
N ILE A 669 -19.46 17.35 9.50
CA ILE A 669 -20.50 16.65 8.71
C ILE A 669 -21.90 16.86 9.31
N VAL A 670 -21.98 17.09 10.62
CA VAL A 670 -23.25 17.33 11.32
C VAL A 670 -23.57 18.83 11.39
N GLU A 671 -22.60 19.65 11.74
CA GLU A 671 -22.79 21.08 12.03
C GLU A 671 -22.74 21.96 10.78
N ASN A 672 -21.96 21.55 9.76
CA ASN A 672 -21.75 22.36 8.54
C ASN A 672 -21.54 21.48 7.28
N PRO A 673 -22.58 20.76 6.80
CA PRO A 673 -22.49 19.95 5.60
C PRO A 673 -21.98 20.69 4.35
N PRO A 674 -22.34 21.95 4.09
CA PRO A 674 -21.82 22.70 2.94
C PRO A 674 -20.29 22.88 2.97
N LEU A 675 -19.71 23.04 4.16
CA LEU A 675 -18.26 23.09 4.33
C LEU A 675 -17.61 21.75 3.98
N ALA A 676 -18.24 20.64 4.39
CA ALA A 676 -17.76 19.31 4.03
C ALA A 676 -17.70 19.13 2.50
N GLU A 677 -18.77 19.48 1.79
CA GLU A 677 -18.84 19.40 0.33
C GLU A 677 -17.79 20.28 -0.34
N ALA A 678 -17.59 21.50 0.14
CA ALA A 678 -16.61 22.43 -0.41
C ALA A 678 -15.17 21.91 -0.24
N LEU A 679 -14.83 21.35 0.94
CA LEU A 679 -13.51 20.75 1.21
C LEU A 679 -13.26 19.51 0.34
N ILE A 680 -14.25 18.63 0.24
CA ILE A 680 -14.19 17.44 -0.61
C ILE A 680 -13.98 17.84 -2.05
N LYS A 681 -14.75 18.78 -2.58
CA LYS A 681 -14.63 19.27 -3.94
C LYS A 681 -13.24 19.86 -4.21
N ARG A 682 -12.69 20.64 -3.28
CA ARG A 682 -11.35 21.25 -3.45
C ARG A 682 -10.25 20.24 -3.60
N TRP A 683 -10.24 19.18 -2.81
CA TRP A 683 -9.13 18.21 -2.77
C TRP A 683 -9.34 17.00 -3.66
N LEU A 684 -10.57 16.52 -3.78
CA LEU A 684 -10.91 15.30 -4.52
C LEU A 684 -11.54 15.61 -5.89
N GLY A 685 -12.15 16.79 -6.09
CA GLY A 685 -12.79 17.17 -7.34
C GLY A 685 -13.84 16.14 -7.78
N ASP A 686 -13.93 15.89 -9.10
CA ASP A 686 -14.85 14.90 -9.67
C ASP A 686 -14.49 13.46 -9.29
N ARG A 687 -13.32 13.22 -8.70
CA ARG A 687 -12.97 11.92 -8.10
C ARG A 687 -13.83 11.58 -6.89
N ALA A 688 -14.56 12.54 -6.32
CA ALA A 688 -15.56 12.28 -5.30
C ALA A 688 -16.68 11.34 -5.81
N GLU A 689 -16.96 11.30 -7.10
CA GLU A 689 -17.88 10.32 -7.70
C GLU A 689 -17.36 8.88 -7.61
N TYR A 690 -16.03 8.67 -7.63
CA TYR A 690 -15.42 7.35 -7.41
C TYR A 690 -15.49 6.88 -5.95
N THR A 691 -15.76 7.77 -5.00
CA THR A 691 -16.06 7.39 -3.61
C THR A 691 -17.52 6.95 -3.45
N ASN A 692 -18.38 7.24 -4.44
CA ASN A 692 -19.77 6.79 -4.50
C ASN A 692 -19.93 5.48 -5.30
N ALA A 693 -18.84 4.95 -5.89
CA ALA A 693 -18.87 3.72 -6.71
C ALA A 693 -18.34 2.50 -5.94
#